data_f630d769335db582134cd79356c2065f
#
_entry.id   f630d769335db582134cd79356c2065f
#
_cell.length_a   1.000
_cell.length_b   1.000
_cell.length_c   1.000
_cell.angle_alpha   90.00
_cell.angle_beta   90.00
_cell.angle_gamma   90.00
#
_symmetry.space_group_name_H-M   'P 1'
#
loop_
_entity.id
_entity.type
_entity.pdbx_description
1 polymer ?
#
loop_
_entity_poly.entity_id
_entity_poly.type
_entity_poly.pdbx_seq_one_letter_code
_entity_poly.pdbx_strand_id
1 'polypeptide(L)'
;MKKEFIIVGVLACSLVSTTLFAQKKVAAETLQEVVVTATKFNLKKENTGKVIHKITQKELQQNAGKTVIEILNTIAGIDVKGVNSNPTEPRSINIRGGRSRQVLVLIDGVPVTDQAAINQEFDLRLIAVHQIESIEILKGASSTLYGSGAATAVINIILKKASKDSISGSFETSLGTNSTADSSGNRGTDINQNATISGTIGDFTFLSSFSLTGVDGMSSAKSTTDTEFEADSYYSKNGLLKLGYQINEKVSVETFLNFDAFEYDFDGGAFSDSEVNTGNQEQLRVGVKPSYTYTKGQLYLLAAVNSVKRGLNQFNSFSNTLDNYQFEGNSLFLDLVNKYEFSNQFQLIAGVNYQEHSNQSENPFGTIDKEVANFNTLDPYASLVYISKYGISANVGGRLNMHNVYGNQFVYDGNLAYAVVKDDNATVKLLTSYSTAFIAPSLYQLYDGYSGNIDLKPETNETFEVGVDARYKDWLSAGLVYFNRKEVNAIIYDNTTYTYGNSSSDANGIEIQTKVVPNSFLTVNASYTYIDRDVLEDFNDYIPANKLVAGIDVTPFKNAFFNFTYRNVGERTIFDRYGSFGTAGEDVLLEQYQVLDFMANYKVLEGSVTFFMAATNLLNEDYDDVFGYETRGRNFKVGLRLQF
;
A
#
# COMPACT_ATOMS: atom_id res chain seq x y z
N MET A 1 -18.89 36.77 -1.20
CA MET A 1 -18.57 35.47 -1.77
C MET A 1 -19.63 34.44 -1.38
N LYS A 2 -20.82 34.45 -1.99
CA LYS A 2 -21.93 33.50 -1.72
C LYS A 2 -22.86 33.39 -2.94
N LYS A 3 -22.33 33.22 -4.17
CA LYS A 3 -23.21 33.13 -5.36
C LYS A 3 -22.74 32.12 -6.44
N GLU A 4 -21.65 31.39 -6.28
CA GLU A 4 -21.17 30.49 -7.33
C GLU A 4 -21.47 29.00 -7.13
N PHE A 5 -22.04 28.62 -5.98
CA PHE A 5 -22.33 27.20 -5.68
C PHE A 5 -23.66 26.67 -6.24
N ILE A 6 -24.48 27.52 -6.86
CA ILE A 6 -25.84 27.12 -7.34
C ILE A 6 -25.86 26.68 -8.81
N ILE A 7 -24.83 26.96 -9.61
CA ILE A 7 -24.84 26.66 -11.04
C ILE A 7 -24.44 25.22 -11.39
N VAL A 8 -23.65 24.54 -10.55
CA VAL A 8 -23.25 23.16 -10.80
C VAL A 8 -24.34 22.13 -10.49
N GLY A 9 -25.25 22.46 -9.58
CA GLY A 9 -26.38 21.59 -9.21
C GLY A 9 -27.52 21.52 -10.23
N VAL A 10 -27.68 22.53 -11.07
CA VAL A 10 -28.82 22.63 -12.02
C VAL A 10 -28.52 21.98 -13.38
N LEU A 11 -27.24 21.84 -13.77
CA LEU A 11 -26.87 21.14 -15.00
C LEU A 11 -26.93 19.60 -14.88
N ALA A 12 -26.92 19.04 -13.67
CA ALA A 12 -27.02 17.59 -13.44
C ALA A 12 -28.46 17.06 -13.51
N CYS A 13 -29.48 17.92 -13.36
CA CYS A 13 -30.90 17.51 -13.34
C CYS A 13 -31.61 17.57 -14.70
N SER A 14 -31.03 18.16 -15.74
CA SER A 14 -31.70 18.36 -17.05
C SER A 14 -31.38 17.28 -18.10
N LEU A 15 -30.63 16.24 -17.78
CA LEU A 15 -30.24 15.13 -18.70
C LEU A 15 -31.01 13.82 -18.48
N VAL A 16 -32.03 13.79 -17.64
CA VAL A 16 -32.81 12.56 -17.35
C VAL A 16 -34.16 12.61 -18.08
N SER A 17 -34.14 12.57 -19.40
CA SER A 17 -35.34 12.19 -20.17
C SER A 17 -34.98 11.68 -21.57
N THR A 18 -34.45 10.44 -21.66
CA THR A 18 -34.50 9.64 -22.89
C THR A 18 -34.67 8.16 -22.57
N THR A 19 -35.85 7.66 -22.87
CA THR A 19 -36.26 6.29 -23.28
C THR A 19 -35.45 5.09 -22.79
N LEU A 20 -36.09 4.36 -21.87
CA LEU A 20 -35.80 2.98 -21.46
C LEU A 20 -35.89 2.02 -22.67
N PHE A 21 -34.76 1.62 -23.24
CA PHE A 21 -34.67 0.37 -23.98
C PHE A 21 -34.23 -0.74 -23.01
N ALA A 22 -35.14 -1.66 -22.74
CA ALA A 22 -34.86 -2.85 -21.96
C ALA A 22 -33.87 -3.77 -22.70
N GLN A 23 -32.60 -3.71 -22.35
CA GLN A 23 -31.63 -4.73 -22.71
C GLN A 23 -31.81 -5.96 -21.81
N LYS A 24 -31.88 -7.13 -22.44
CA LYS A 24 -31.97 -8.44 -21.81
C LYS A 24 -30.84 -8.59 -20.80
N LYS A 25 -31.20 -8.70 -19.51
CA LYS A 25 -30.24 -8.99 -18.42
C LYS A 25 -29.52 -10.29 -18.72
N VAL A 26 -28.24 -10.23 -19.06
CA VAL A 26 -27.33 -11.32 -18.80
C VAL A 26 -27.18 -11.34 -17.27
N ALA A 27 -27.62 -12.42 -16.63
CA ALA A 27 -27.42 -12.62 -15.22
C ALA A 27 -25.90 -12.58 -14.96
N ALA A 28 -25.41 -11.47 -14.48
CA ALA A 28 -24.08 -11.41 -13.89
C ALA A 28 -24.18 -12.30 -12.65
N GLU A 29 -23.54 -13.47 -12.67
CA GLU A 29 -23.16 -14.14 -11.45
C GLU A 29 -22.38 -13.10 -10.65
N THR A 30 -22.97 -12.59 -9.58
CA THR A 30 -22.25 -11.79 -8.58
C THR A 30 -21.25 -12.74 -7.94
N LEU A 31 -20.05 -12.84 -8.51
CA LEU A 31 -18.92 -13.52 -7.90
C LEU A 31 -18.72 -12.87 -6.54
N GLN A 32 -19.09 -13.61 -5.49
CA GLN A 32 -18.89 -13.15 -4.11
C GLN A 32 -17.40 -12.85 -3.94
N GLU A 33 -17.07 -11.63 -3.55
CA GLU A 33 -15.69 -11.19 -3.42
C GLU A 33 -14.92 -12.10 -2.43
N VAL A 34 -13.86 -12.74 -2.92
CA VAL A 34 -13.01 -13.63 -2.15
C VAL A 34 -11.73 -12.90 -1.79
N VAL A 35 -11.32 -13.04 -0.54
CA VAL A 35 -10.07 -12.48 0.01
C VAL A 35 -9.23 -13.59 0.63
N VAL A 36 -7.93 -13.42 0.63
CA VAL A 36 -6.96 -14.37 1.22
C VAL A 36 -6.39 -13.83 2.54
N THR A 37 -6.20 -12.53 2.62
CA THR A 37 -5.48 -11.87 3.72
C THR A 37 -6.15 -12.02 5.08
N ALA A 38 -7.47 -12.24 5.13
CA ALA A 38 -8.19 -12.45 6.40
C ALA A 38 -7.81 -13.74 7.15
N THR A 39 -7.40 -14.78 6.41
CA THR A 39 -7.19 -16.14 6.98
C THR A 39 -6.01 -16.89 6.37
N LYS A 40 -5.19 -16.26 5.52
CA LYS A 40 -4.15 -16.91 4.68
C LYS A 40 -4.70 -17.92 3.66
N PHE A 41 -6.02 -18.10 3.58
CA PHE A 41 -6.73 -18.95 2.64
C PHE A 41 -7.96 -18.22 2.10
N ASN A 42 -8.50 -18.72 0.99
CA ASN A 42 -9.69 -18.16 0.38
C ASN A 42 -10.87 -18.11 1.36
N LEU A 43 -11.36 -16.91 1.64
CA LEU A 43 -12.54 -16.64 2.45
C LEU A 43 -13.44 -15.64 1.70
N LYS A 44 -14.76 -15.82 1.76
CA LYS A 44 -15.68 -14.80 1.28
C LYS A 44 -15.59 -13.56 2.17
N LYS A 45 -15.47 -12.38 1.59
CA LYS A 45 -15.37 -11.11 2.31
C LYS A 45 -16.55 -10.88 3.28
N GLU A 46 -17.72 -11.38 2.95
CA GLU A 46 -18.90 -11.32 3.83
C GLU A 46 -18.73 -12.07 5.16
N ASN A 47 -17.85 -13.07 5.19
CA ASN A 47 -17.65 -13.96 6.34
C ASN A 47 -16.52 -13.50 7.29
N THR A 48 -16.04 -12.29 7.17
CA THR A 48 -15.07 -11.72 8.13
C THR A 48 -15.64 -10.50 8.85
N GLY A 49 -15.34 -10.38 10.14
CA GLY A 49 -15.60 -9.19 10.95
C GLY A 49 -14.52 -8.10 10.84
N LYS A 50 -13.45 -8.36 10.08
CA LYS A 50 -12.41 -7.39 9.77
C LYS A 50 -12.79 -6.51 8.58
N VAL A 51 -12.26 -5.29 8.57
CA VAL A 51 -12.41 -4.36 7.44
C VAL A 51 -11.36 -4.70 6.38
N ILE A 52 -11.83 -5.13 5.21
CA ILE A 52 -10.96 -5.47 4.07
C ILE A 52 -11.37 -4.66 2.85
N HIS A 53 -10.40 -4.00 2.23
CA HIS A 53 -10.52 -3.41 0.91
C HIS A 53 -9.70 -4.22 -0.09
N LYS A 54 -10.30 -4.55 -1.24
CA LYS A 54 -9.62 -5.26 -2.32
C LYS A 54 -9.63 -4.39 -3.57
N ILE A 55 -8.44 -4.16 -4.12
CA ILE A 55 -8.25 -3.55 -5.43
C ILE A 55 -8.11 -4.71 -6.41
N THR A 56 -9.03 -4.81 -7.34
CA THR A 56 -9.08 -5.90 -8.32
C THR A 56 -8.17 -5.62 -9.51
N GLN A 57 -7.84 -6.66 -10.29
CA GLN A 57 -7.10 -6.51 -11.53
C GLN A 57 -7.78 -5.55 -12.52
N LYS A 58 -9.13 -5.57 -12.56
CA LYS A 58 -9.90 -4.64 -13.39
C LYS A 58 -9.68 -3.20 -12.97
N GLU A 59 -9.69 -2.90 -11.68
CA GLU A 59 -9.45 -1.55 -11.15
C GLU A 59 -7.99 -1.12 -11.40
N LEU A 60 -7.01 -2.01 -11.24
CA LEU A 60 -5.61 -1.75 -11.61
C LEU A 60 -5.47 -1.41 -13.10
N GLN A 61 -6.12 -2.18 -13.98
CA GLN A 61 -6.12 -1.92 -15.43
C GLN A 61 -6.83 -0.61 -15.81
N GLN A 62 -7.89 -0.25 -15.09
CA GLN A 62 -8.60 1.02 -15.26
C GLN A 62 -7.76 2.22 -14.82
N ASN A 63 -6.83 2.04 -13.88
CA ASN A 63 -5.87 3.03 -13.42
C ASN A 63 -4.50 2.92 -14.12
N ALA A 64 -4.46 2.52 -15.39
CA ALA A 64 -3.23 2.40 -16.16
C ALA A 64 -2.42 3.73 -16.16
N GLY A 65 -1.11 3.63 -15.97
CA GLY A 65 -0.23 4.80 -15.88
C GLY A 65 -0.09 5.42 -14.47
N LYS A 66 -0.90 4.97 -13.48
CA LYS A 66 -0.69 5.32 -12.06
C LYS A 66 0.23 4.32 -11.38
N THR A 67 0.92 4.77 -10.34
CA THR A 67 1.73 3.94 -9.45
C THR A 67 0.85 3.25 -8.39
N VAL A 68 1.40 2.23 -7.69
CA VAL A 68 0.72 1.57 -6.56
C VAL A 68 0.36 2.59 -5.48
N ILE A 69 1.25 3.52 -5.20
CA ILE A 69 1.12 4.55 -4.18
C ILE A 69 -0.06 5.49 -4.48
N GLU A 70 -0.16 5.96 -5.73
CA GLU A 70 -1.27 6.81 -6.17
C GLU A 70 -2.62 6.10 -6.06
N ILE A 71 -2.66 4.79 -6.35
CA ILE A 71 -3.88 3.98 -6.22
C ILE A 71 -4.24 3.79 -4.75
N LEU A 72 -3.29 3.45 -3.88
CA LEU A 72 -3.51 3.28 -2.45
C LEU A 72 -4.00 4.58 -1.79
N ASN A 73 -3.49 5.73 -2.21
CA ASN A 73 -3.89 7.02 -1.66
C ASN A 73 -5.36 7.41 -1.94
N THR A 74 -6.07 6.68 -2.80
CA THR A 74 -7.51 6.88 -3.04
C THR A 74 -8.41 6.12 -2.07
N ILE A 75 -7.84 5.23 -1.22
CA ILE A 75 -8.60 4.37 -0.31
C ILE A 75 -8.85 5.11 1.01
N ALA A 76 -10.09 5.02 1.55
CA ALA A 76 -10.40 5.60 2.86
C ALA A 76 -9.41 5.14 3.94
N GLY A 77 -9.07 6.01 4.87
CA GLY A 77 -8.17 5.72 5.99
C GLY A 77 -6.71 5.47 5.62
N ILE A 78 -6.34 5.62 4.35
CA ILE A 78 -4.95 5.55 3.87
C ILE A 78 -4.52 6.95 3.48
N ASP A 79 -3.39 7.38 3.99
CA ASP A 79 -2.71 8.59 3.58
C ASP A 79 -1.27 8.26 3.19
N VAL A 80 -0.82 8.83 2.06
CA VAL A 80 0.53 8.61 1.55
C VAL A 80 1.24 9.95 1.47
N LYS A 81 2.21 10.15 2.35
CA LYS A 81 3.07 11.33 2.36
C LYS A 81 3.91 11.38 1.09
N GLY A 82 3.92 12.52 0.43
CA GLY A 82 4.72 12.76 -0.77
C GLY A 82 4.18 12.09 -2.03
N VAL A 83 2.90 11.70 -2.08
CA VAL A 83 2.32 10.96 -3.23
C VAL A 83 2.48 11.69 -4.56
N ASN A 84 2.46 13.02 -4.54
CA ASN A 84 2.60 13.86 -5.73
C ASN A 84 3.96 14.59 -5.81
N SER A 85 4.90 14.33 -4.92
CA SER A 85 6.26 14.86 -5.02
C SER A 85 7.06 14.15 -6.12
N ASN A 86 8.29 14.58 -6.38
CA ASN A 86 9.19 13.89 -7.30
C ASN A 86 9.33 12.40 -6.93
N PRO A 87 9.33 11.44 -7.89
CA PRO A 87 9.53 10.01 -7.61
C PRO A 87 10.84 9.67 -6.88
N THR A 88 11.80 10.57 -6.85
CA THR A 88 13.06 10.41 -6.10
C THR A 88 12.84 10.42 -4.59
N GLU A 89 11.82 11.17 -4.11
CA GLU A 89 11.51 11.28 -2.70
C GLU A 89 10.92 9.99 -2.12
N PRO A 90 11.30 9.58 -0.90
CA PRO A 90 10.73 8.43 -0.22
C PRO A 90 9.25 8.65 0.11
N ARG A 91 8.48 7.56 0.11
CA ARG A 91 7.04 7.55 0.36
C ARG A 91 6.73 6.81 1.64
N SER A 92 5.95 7.42 2.51
CA SER A 92 5.47 6.77 3.73
C SER A 92 3.96 6.57 3.68
N ILE A 93 3.51 5.36 4.03
CA ILE A 93 2.08 5.02 4.06
C ILE A 93 1.60 5.03 5.51
N ASN A 94 0.62 5.84 5.78
CA ASN A 94 -0.05 5.94 7.06
C ASN A 94 -1.47 5.38 6.95
N ILE A 95 -1.87 4.52 7.88
CA ILE A 95 -3.21 3.95 7.88
C ILE A 95 -3.86 4.20 9.23
N ARG A 96 -5.04 4.86 9.22
CA ARG A 96 -5.82 5.18 10.42
C ARG A 96 -5.02 5.93 11.49
N GLY A 97 -4.23 6.90 11.07
CA GLY A 97 -3.38 7.68 11.96
C GLY A 97 -2.16 6.94 12.51
N GLY A 98 -1.91 5.71 12.05
CA GLY A 98 -0.71 4.97 12.40
C GLY A 98 0.46 5.30 11.49
N ARG A 99 1.68 5.09 12.00
CA ARG A 99 2.94 5.36 11.31
C ARG A 99 3.26 4.25 10.30
N SER A 100 4.11 4.54 9.33
CA SER A 100 4.50 3.61 8.25
C SER A 100 5.03 2.25 8.77
N ARG A 101 5.83 2.25 9.86
CA ARG A 101 6.32 1.01 10.50
C ARG A 101 5.23 0.08 11.05
N GLN A 102 4.00 0.58 11.19
CA GLN A 102 2.83 -0.14 11.69
C GLN A 102 2.00 -0.78 10.57
N VAL A 103 2.42 -0.57 9.32
CA VAL A 103 1.80 -1.12 8.11
C VAL A 103 2.70 -2.21 7.54
N LEU A 104 2.27 -3.46 7.65
CA LEU A 104 3.01 -4.58 7.10
C LEU A 104 2.68 -4.78 5.62
N VAL A 105 3.66 -4.70 4.75
CA VAL A 105 3.52 -5.02 3.34
C VAL A 105 3.92 -6.47 3.09
N LEU A 106 3.06 -7.20 2.39
CA LEU A 106 3.31 -8.57 1.94
C LEU A 106 3.29 -8.61 0.41
N ILE A 107 4.12 -9.45 -0.18
CA ILE A 107 4.01 -9.84 -1.58
C ILE A 107 3.82 -11.36 -1.65
N ASP A 108 2.67 -11.80 -2.20
CA ASP A 108 2.22 -13.19 -2.19
C ASP A 108 2.29 -13.86 -0.79
N GLY A 109 2.05 -13.07 0.28
CA GLY A 109 2.06 -13.52 1.67
C GLY A 109 3.43 -13.51 2.35
N VAL A 110 4.51 -13.15 1.66
CA VAL A 110 5.85 -12.97 2.23
C VAL A 110 6.02 -11.53 2.70
N PRO A 111 6.39 -11.27 3.96
CA PRO A 111 6.75 -9.94 4.43
C PRO A 111 7.92 -9.36 3.64
N VAL A 112 7.79 -8.10 3.21
CA VAL A 112 8.84 -7.37 2.50
C VAL A 112 9.24 -6.16 3.31
N THR A 113 10.24 -6.33 4.16
CA THR A 113 10.75 -5.29 5.05
C THR A 113 12.22 -5.04 4.77
N ASP A 114 12.66 -3.79 4.86
CA ASP A 114 14.08 -3.44 4.85
C ASP A 114 14.60 -3.41 6.29
N GLN A 115 15.41 -4.40 6.66
CA GLN A 115 15.94 -4.53 8.03
C GLN A 115 17.01 -3.49 8.37
N ALA A 116 17.56 -2.80 7.36
CA ALA A 116 18.50 -1.71 7.54
C ALA A 116 17.82 -0.33 7.52
N ALA A 117 16.50 -0.26 7.29
CA ALA A 117 15.76 0.98 7.38
C ALA A 117 15.34 1.30 8.83
N ILE A 118 15.26 2.59 9.15
CA ILE A 118 14.87 3.09 10.47
C ILE A 118 13.53 2.50 10.92
N ASN A 119 12.54 2.50 10.05
CA ASN A 119 11.18 2.03 10.32
C ASN A 119 10.87 0.63 9.79
N GLN A 120 11.87 -0.07 9.22
CA GLN A 120 11.69 -1.37 8.54
C GLN A 120 10.63 -1.34 7.43
N GLU A 121 10.28 -0.18 6.93
CA GLU A 121 9.25 -0.02 5.91
C GLU A 121 9.72 -0.52 4.54
N PHE A 122 8.76 -0.98 3.74
CA PHE A 122 9.00 -1.37 2.36
C PHE A 122 8.84 -0.18 1.44
N ASP A 123 9.83 0.06 0.60
CA ASP A 123 9.73 1.11 -0.42
C ASP A 123 8.86 0.65 -1.59
N LEU A 124 7.64 1.18 -1.67
CA LEU A 124 6.69 0.82 -2.72
C LEU A 124 7.10 1.29 -4.14
N ARG A 125 8.17 2.08 -4.27
CA ARG A 125 8.77 2.39 -5.57
C ARG A 125 9.40 1.15 -6.24
N LEU A 126 9.72 0.11 -5.44
CA LEU A 126 10.26 -1.17 -5.91
C LEU A 126 9.23 -2.07 -6.59
N ILE A 127 7.94 -1.72 -6.64
CA ILE A 127 6.94 -2.61 -7.22
C ILE A 127 6.24 -2.01 -8.43
N ALA A 128 6.21 -2.76 -9.52
CA ALA A 128 5.55 -2.36 -10.75
C ALA A 128 4.09 -2.82 -10.79
N VAL A 129 3.14 -1.89 -10.99
CA VAL A 129 1.68 -2.15 -11.00
C VAL A 129 1.29 -3.26 -11.97
N HIS A 130 1.96 -3.35 -13.13
CA HIS A 130 1.63 -4.33 -14.15
C HIS A 130 1.91 -5.79 -13.73
N GLN A 131 2.73 -6.03 -12.70
CA GLN A 131 2.98 -7.36 -12.13
C GLN A 131 1.87 -7.81 -11.17
N ILE A 132 0.97 -6.91 -10.76
CA ILE A 132 -0.01 -7.14 -9.72
C ILE A 132 -1.31 -7.70 -10.29
N GLU A 133 -1.85 -8.74 -9.64
CA GLU A 133 -3.19 -9.29 -9.88
C GLU A 133 -4.24 -8.55 -9.04
N SER A 134 -3.96 -8.36 -7.74
CA SER A 134 -4.83 -7.62 -6.83
C SER A 134 -4.06 -7.14 -5.60
N ILE A 135 -4.60 -6.16 -4.90
CA ILE A 135 -4.09 -5.70 -3.62
C ILE A 135 -5.20 -5.87 -2.58
N GLU A 136 -4.92 -6.57 -1.50
CA GLU A 136 -5.83 -6.71 -0.37
C GLU A 136 -5.31 -5.94 0.83
N ILE A 137 -6.12 -5.03 1.36
CA ILE A 137 -5.77 -4.18 2.50
C ILE A 137 -6.65 -4.60 3.67
N LEU A 138 -6.04 -5.30 4.62
CA LEU A 138 -6.67 -5.71 5.87
C LEU A 138 -6.37 -4.65 6.92
N LYS A 139 -7.38 -3.87 7.31
CA LYS A 139 -7.25 -2.80 8.29
C LYS A 139 -7.41 -3.31 9.71
N GLY A 140 -6.85 -2.55 10.66
CA GLY A 140 -6.76 -2.92 12.07
C GLY A 140 -5.63 -3.91 12.36
N ALA A 141 -5.32 -4.09 13.65
CA ALA A 141 -4.25 -4.96 14.09
C ALA A 141 -4.45 -6.41 13.61
N SER A 142 -3.42 -7.02 13.06
CA SER A 142 -3.46 -8.34 12.44
C SER A 142 -2.22 -9.19 12.75
N SER A 143 -1.52 -8.85 13.84
CA SER A 143 -0.30 -9.54 14.28
C SER A 143 -0.51 -11.02 14.61
N THR A 144 -1.73 -11.44 14.92
CA THR A 144 -2.07 -12.86 15.15
C THR A 144 -1.70 -13.76 13.97
N LEU A 145 -1.99 -13.32 12.73
CA LEU A 145 -1.66 -14.11 11.54
C LEU A 145 -0.32 -13.74 10.93
N TYR A 146 0.11 -12.48 11.06
CA TYR A 146 1.23 -11.94 10.27
C TYR A 146 2.45 -11.55 11.11
N GLY A 147 2.33 -11.51 12.45
CA GLY A 147 3.44 -11.22 13.36
C GLY A 147 3.72 -9.73 13.52
N SER A 148 4.96 -9.41 13.80
CA SER A 148 5.44 -8.05 14.06
C SER A 148 5.17 -7.11 12.87
N GLY A 149 4.88 -5.83 13.14
CA GLY A 149 4.64 -4.80 12.11
C GLY A 149 3.19 -4.70 11.62
N ALA A 150 2.32 -5.71 11.87
CA ALA A 150 0.92 -5.70 11.44
C ALA A 150 0.01 -5.02 12.48
N ALA A 151 0.27 -3.76 12.83
CA ALA A 151 -0.42 -3.07 13.92
C ALA A 151 -1.61 -2.20 13.47
N THR A 152 -1.51 -1.55 12.31
CA THR A 152 -2.62 -0.73 11.79
C THR A 152 -3.22 -1.31 10.53
N ALA A 153 -2.43 -2.00 9.74
CA ALA A 153 -2.91 -2.73 8.56
C ALA A 153 -1.90 -3.75 8.04
N VAL A 154 -2.40 -4.64 7.18
CA VAL A 154 -1.61 -5.48 6.28
C VAL A 154 -2.01 -5.14 4.84
N ILE A 155 -1.04 -4.77 4.00
CA ILE A 155 -1.19 -4.61 2.56
C ILE A 155 -0.60 -5.84 1.90
N ASN A 156 -1.44 -6.73 1.39
CA ASN A 156 -0.99 -7.93 0.68
C ASN A 156 -1.11 -7.71 -0.83
N ILE A 157 0.02 -7.58 -1.49
CA ILE A 157 0.15 -7.45 -2.93
C ILE A 157 0.22 -8.84 -3.53
N ILE A 158 -0.81 -9.22 -4.26
CA ILE A 158 -0.92 -10.52 -4.91
C ILE A 158 -0.45 -10.35 -6.35
N LEU A 159 0.64 -11.03 -6.71
CA LEU A 159 1.23 -10.97 -8.05
C LEU A 159 0.44 -11.84 -9.03
N LYS A 160 0.48 -11.46 -10.30
CA LYS A 160 -0.15 -12.20 -11.40
C LYS A 160 0.24 -13.68 -11.38
N LYS A 161 -0.71 -14.50 -11.77
CA LYS A 161 -0.52 -15.94 -11.99
C LYS A 161 -0.24 -16.21 -13.46
N ALA A 162 0.33 -17.36 -13.74
CA ALA A 162 0.49 -17.86 -15.11
C ALA A 162 -0.88 -17.95 -15.81
N SER A 163 -0.90 -17.63 -17.11
CA SER A 163 -2.09 -17.83 -17.96
C SER A 163 -2.45 -19.31 -18.03
N LYS A 164 -3.73 -19.59 -18.18
CA LYS A 164 -4.23 -20.93 -18.48
C LYS A 164 -3.98 -21.35 -19.93
N ASP A 165 -3.76 -20.38 -20.82
CA ASP A 165 -3.37 -20.63 -22.20
C ASP A 165 -1.93 -21.16 -22.25
N SER A 166 -1.59 -21.87 -23.31
CA SER A 166 -0.22 -22.40 -23.48
C SER A 166 0.82 -21.30 -23.51
N ILE A 167 0.47 -20.14 -24.09
CA ILE A 167 1.27 -18.93 -24.09
C ILE A 167 0.34 -17.71 -24.20
N SER A 168 0.67 -16.68 -23.47
CA SER A 168 -0.02 -15.41 -23.45
C SER A 168 1.00 -14.32 -23.14
N GLY A 169 0.82 -13.13 -23.68
CA GLY A 169 1.76 -12.05 -23.46
C GLY A 169 1.09 -10.68 -23.40
N SER A 170 1.78 -9.73 -22.78
CA SER A 170 1.40 -8.33 -22.81
C SER A 170 2.63 -7.44 -22.91
N PHE A 171 2.48 -6.37 -23.65
CA PHE A 171 3.45 -5.27 -23.70
C PHE A 171 2.72 -3.96 -23.45
N GLU A 172 3.27 -3.11 -22.59
CA GLU A 172 2.73 -1.79 -22.29
C GLU A 172 3.85 -0.76 -22.36
N THR A 173 3.58 0.38 -22.99
CA THR A 173 4.48 1.53 -23.00
C THR A 173 3.69 2.81 -22.76
N SER A 174 4.29 3.76 -22.06
CA SER A 174 3.71 5.09 -21.86
C SER A 174 4.77 6.17 -21.83
N LEU A 175 4.33 7.37 -22.22
CA LEU A 175 5.11 8.61 -22.18
C LEU A 175 4.28 9.66 -21.45
N GLY A 176 4.89 10.35 -20.53
CA GLY A 176 4.24 11.40 -19.74
C GLY A 176 5.14 12.60 -19.50
N THR A 177 4.56 13.62 -18.87
CA THR A 177 5.27 14.78 -18.36
C THR A 177 5.52 14.63 -16.86
N ASN A 178 6.52 15.32 -16.33
CA ASN A 178 6.79 15.45 -14.90
C ASN A 178 7.26 16.89 -14.65
N SER A 179 6.33 17.75 -14.23
CA SER A 179 6.55 19.18 -14.08
C SER A 179 5.74 19.74 -12.91
N THR A 180 6.22 20.82 -12.30
CA THR A 180 5.55 21.57 -11.23
C THR A 180 4.40 22.43 -11.79
N ALA A 181 3.63 23.06 -10.90
CA ALA A 181 2.54 23.97 -11.30
C ALA A 181 3.04 25.24 -12.02
N ASP A 182 4.22 25.71 -11.65
CA ASP A 182 4.84 26.94 -12.18
C ASP A 182 5.76 26.70 -13.37
N SER A 183 6.04 25.43 -13.68
CA SER A 183 6.94 25.08 -14.79
C SER A 183 6.38 25.56 -16.15
N SER A 184 7.21 26.26 -16.91
CA SER A 184 6.85 26.79 -18.22
C SER A 184 6.92 25.77 -19.37
N GLY A 185 7.39 24.54 -19.12
CA GLY A 185 7.65 23.54 -20.15
C GLY A 185 7.23 22.13 -19.78
N ASN A 186 6.26 21.58 -20.53
CA ASN A 186 5.89 20.16 -20.44
C ASN A 186 6.80 19.33 -21.37
N ARG A 187 7.86 18.74 -20.82
CA ARG A 187 8.71 17.79 -21.54
C ARG A 187 8.23 16.37 -21.30
N GLY A 188 8.30 15.49 -22.29
CA GLY A 188 7.98 14.08 -22.16
C GLY A 188 9.13 13.32 -21.50
N THR A 189 9.20 13.37 -20.18
CA THR A 189 10.31 12.84 -19.37
C THR A 189 9.92 11.67 -18.46
N ASP A 190 8.63 11.28 -18.42
CA ASP A 190 8.13 10.10 -17.69
C ASP A 190 7.88 8.96 -18.70
N ILE A 191 8.76 7.97 -18.72
CA ILE A 191 8.72 6.82 -19.65
C ILE A 191 8.56 5.54 -18.86
N ASN A 192 7.58 4.71 -19.25
CA ASN A 192 7.39 3.38 -18.68
C ASN A 192 7.30 2.32 -19.80
N GLN A 193 7.95 1.18 -19.59
CA GLN A 193 7.90 0.02 -20.49
C GLN A 193 7.74 -1.25 -19.68
N ASN A 194 6.74 -2.06 -20.01
CA ASN A 194 6.40 -3.28 -19.30
C ASN A 194 6.20 -4.42 -20.29
N ALA A 195 6.75 -5.59 -20.00
CA ALA A 195 6.55 -6.79 -20.79
C ALA A 195 6.26 -7.98 -19.88
N THR A 196 5.30 -8.80 -20.23
CA THR A 196 4.97 -10.04 -19.51
C THR A 196 4.71 -11.16 -20.50
N ILE A 197 5.25 -12.33 -20.24
CA ILE A 197 4.95 -13.58 -20.92
C ILE A 197 4.58 -14.63 -19.89
N SER A 198 3.54 -15.40 -20.11
CA SER A 198 3.09 -16.44 -19.19
C SER A 198 2.36 -17.56 -19.92
N GLY A 199 2.27 -18.73 -19.30
CA GLY A 199 1.52 -19.82 -19.88
C GLY A 199 1.49 -21.06 -19.02
N THR A 200 0.69 -22.06 -19.48
CA THR A 200 0.55 -23.38 -18.89
C THR A 200 0.78 -24.44 -19.95
N ILE A 201 1.76 -25.32 -19.75
CA ILE A 201 2.10 -26.42 -20.66
C ILE A 201 2.05 -27.73 -19.86
N GLY A 202 0.98 -28.49 -20.03
CA GLY A 202 0.72 -29.67 -19.20
C GLY A 202 0.59 -29.27 -17.72
N ASP A 203 1.42 -29.86 -16.88
CA ASP A 203 1.46 -29.59 -15.43
C ASP A 203 2.43 -28.44 -15.04
N PHE A 204 3.09 -27.85 -16.01
CA PHE A 204 4.08 -26.78 -15.79
C PHE A 204 3.45 -25.42 -16.09
N THR A 205 3.64 -24.47 -15.20
CA THR A 205 3.22 -23.06 -15.34
C THR A 205 4.42 -22.14 -15.26
N PHE A 206 4.42 -21.07 -16.05
CA PHE A 206 5.46 -20.04 -16.02
C PHE A 206 4.88 -18.65 -16.20
N LEU A 207 5.52 -17.68 -15.57
CA LEU A 207 5.31 -16.25 -15.78
C LEU A 207 6.66 -15.54 -15.65
N SER A 208 7.00 -14.73 -16.64
CA SER A 208 8.13 -13.80 -16.60
C SER A 208 7.64 -12.40 -16.92
N SER A 209 8.06 -11.44 -16.14
CA SER A 209 7.67 -10.03 -16.31
C SER A 209 8.86 -9.12 -16.09
N PHE A 210 8.95 -8.07 -16.89
CA PHE A 210 10.00 -7.08 -16.81
C PHE A 210 9.42 -5.68 -16.97
N SER A 211 9.96 -4.70 -16.21
CA SER A 211 9.56 -3.31 -16.23
C SER A 211 10.76 -2.38 -16.19
N LEU A 212 10.65 -1.29 -16.92
CA LEU A 212 11.56 -0.15 -16.87
C LEU A 212 10.75 1.12 -16.66
N THR A 213 11.21 1.98 -15.77
CA THR A 213 10.66 3.33 -15.56
C THR A 213 11.80 4.33 -15.54
N GLY A 214 11.64 5.42 -16.27
CA GLY A 214 12.51 6.58 -16.19
C GLY A 214 11.67 7.83 -16.02
N VAL A 215 11.97 8.65 -15.02
CA VAL A 215 11.29 9.92 -14.72
C VAL A 215 12.35 10.98 -14.49
N ASP A 216 12.13 12.15 -15.07
CA ASP A 216 12.97 13.33 -14.97
C ASP A 216 12.08 14.57 -15.11
N GLY A 217 12.60 15.79 -14.99
CA GLY A 217 11.93 17.03 -15.41
C GLY A 217 11.50 17.98 -14.28
N MET A 218 11.67 17.62 -13.02
CA MET A 218 11.48 18.55 -11.87
C MET A 218 12.48 18.24 -10.77
N SER A 219 12.88 19.26 -10.01
CA SER A 219 13.64 19.12 -8.77
C SER A 219 12.78 18.50 -7.67
N SER A 220 13.40 17.90 -6.67
CA SER A 220 12.75 17.44 -5.45
C SER A 220 12.52 18.59 -4.48
N ALA A 221 13.55 19.43 -4.24
CA ALA A 221 13.42 20.57 -3.36
C ALA A 221 12.71 21.75 -4.05
N LYS A 222 11.97 22.51 -3.24
CA LYS A 222 11.27 23.73 -3.66
C LYS A 222 12.21 24.94 -3.56
N SER A 223 12.36 25.70 -4.65
CA SER A 223 13.10 26.96 -4.61
C SER A 223 12.29 28.05 -3.91
N THR A 224 12.94 28.84 -3.09
CA THR A 224 12.37 30.05 -2.48
C THR A 224 12.69 31.33 -3.25
N THR A 225 13.40 31.20 -4.38
CA THR A 225 13.83 32.31 -5.23
C THR A 225 13.39 32.08 -6.67
N ASP A 226 13.59 33.06 -7.56
CA ASP A 226 13.35 32.91 -8.99
C ASP A 226 14.39 31.99 -9.70
N THR A 227 15.30 31.36 -8.96
CA THR A 227 16.27 30.40 -9.49
C THR A 227 15.62 29.02 -9.55
N GLU A 228 15.50 28.45 -10.74
CA GLU A 228 15.08 27.05 -10.90
C GLU A 228 16.22 26.15 -10.43
N PHE A 229 15.90 25.17 -9.57
CA PHE A 229 16.79 24.07 -9.20
C PHE A 229 16.86 23.06 -10.33
N GLU A 230 17.92 22.24 -10.38
CA GLU A 230 18.01 21.19 -11.40
C GLU A 230 16.98 20.09 -11.18
N ALA A 231 16.78 19.29 -12.21
CA ALA A 231 15.82 18.19 -12.16
C ALA A 231 16.47 16.92 -11.61
N ASP A 232 15.85 16.33 -10.61
CA ASP A 232 16.22 15.03 -10.04
C ASP A 232 15.66 13.88 -10.83
N SER A 233 16.52 12.99 -11.30
CA SER A 233 16.13 11.84 -12.11
C SER A 233 15.85 10.59 -11.25
N TYR A 234 14.97 9.72 -11.76
CA TYR A 234 14.64 8.43 -11.17
C TYR A 234 14.59 7.35 -12.24
N TYR A 235 15.32 6.25 -12.05
CA TYR A 235 15.32 5.10 -12.97
C TYR A 235 15.10 3.82 -12.20
N SER A 236 14.12 2.98 -12.62
CA SER A 236 13.87 1.68 -11.99
C SER A 236 13.80 0.53 -12.99
N LYS A 237 14.16 -0.65 -12.50
CA LYS A 237 14.14 -1.94 -13.19
C LYS A 237 13.49 -2.97 -12.28
N ASN A 238 12.47 -3.68 -12.78
CA ASN A 238 11.79 -4.72 -12.02
C ASN A 238 11.73 -6.00 -12.84
N GLY A 239 12.13 -7.11 -12.25
CA GLY A 239 12.08 -8.44 -12.84
C GLY A 239 11.32 -9.42 -11.95
N LEU A 240 10.42 -10.20 -12.54
CA LEU A 240 9.67 -11.25 -11.88
C LEU A 240 9.72 -12.54 -12.70
N LEU A 241 10.08 -13.64 -12.06
CA LEU A 241 9.95 -15.00 -12.60
C LEU A 241 9.16 -15.84 -11.61
N LYS A 242 8.07 -16.47 -12.06
CA LYS A 242 7.32 -17.47 -11.29
C LYS A 242 7.24 -18.76 -12.10
N LEU A 243 7.55 -19.88 -11.45
CA LEU A 243 7.45 -21.22 -12.03
C LEU A 243 6.60 -22.09 -11.11
N GLY A 244 5.70 -22.87 -11.68
CA GLY A 244 4.86 -23.79 -10.94
C GLY A 244 4.83 -25.17 -11.59
N TYR A 245 4.74 -26.20 -10.77
CA TYR A 245 4.59 -27.57 -11.24
C TYR A 245 3.56 -28.34 -10.41
N GLN A 246 2.55 -28.91 -11.09
CA GLN A 246 1.56 -29.78 -10.47
C GLN A 246 2.08 -31.21 -10.50
N ILE A 247 2.62 -31.71 -9.37
CA ILE A 247 3.21 -33.05 -9.28
C ILE A 247 2.14 -34.14 -9.42
N ASN A 248 0.98 -33.90 -8.80
CA ASN A 248 -0.23 -34.72 -8.91
C ASN A 248 -1.44 -33.89 -8.42
N GLU A 249 -2.66 -34.46 -8.41
CA GLU A 249 -3.88 -33.77 -8.00
C GLU A 249 -3.82 -33.14 -6.59
N LYS A 250 -2.90 -33.59 -5.73
CA LYS A 250 -2.80 -33.14 -4.32
C LYS A 250 -1.57 -32.30 -4.03
N VAL A 251 -0.51 -32.40 -4.82
CA VAL A 251 0.79 -31.80 -4.54
C VAL A 251 1.18 -30.87 -5.66
N SER A 252 1.47 -29.61 -5.32
CA SER A 252 2.02 -28.61 -6.22
C SER A 252 3.21 -27.89 -5.57
N VAL A 253 4.08 -27.34 -6.40
CA VAL A 253 5.22 -26.51 -5.98
C VAL A 253 5.20 -25.26 -6.84
N GLU A 254 5.29 -24.10 -6.21
CA GLU A 254 5.52 -22.81 -6.86
C GLU A 254 6.86 -22.25 -6.40
N THR A 255 7.60 -21.62 -7.29
CA THR A 255 8.84 -20.88 -6.98
C THR A 255 8.73 -19.48 -7.59
N PHE A 256 9.40 -18.52 -6.96
CA PHE A 256 9.46 -17.16 -7.48
C PHE A 256 10.85 -16.56 -7.27
N LEU A 257 11.20 -15.65 -8.16
CA LEU A 257 12.35 -14.77 -8.07
C LEU A 257 11.90 -13.37 -8.47
N ASN A 258 12.10 -12.40 -7.58
CA ASN A 258 11.98 -10.98 -7.88
C ASN A 258 13.35 -10.33 -7.76
N PHE A 259 13.65 -9.48 -8.73
CA PHE A 259 14.75 -8.52 -8.67
C PHE A 259 14.20 -7.15 -8.98
N ASP A 260 14.33 -6.23 -8.04
CA ASP A 260 13.82 -4.87 -8.13
C ASP A 260 14.97 -3.92 -7.79
N ALA A 261 15.17 -2.89 -8.60
CA ALA A 261 16.23 -1.90 -8.39
C ALA A 261 15.81 -0.53 -8.88
N PHE A 262 16.30 0.51 -8.22
CA PHE A 262 16.22 1.88 -8.71
C PHE A 262 17.45 2.70 -8.32
N GLU A 263 17.71 3.71 -9.11
CA GLU A 263 18.72 4.75 -8.93
C GLU A 263 18.02 6.12 -9.01
N TYR A 264 18.49 7.10 -8.24
CA TYR A 264 17.87 8.43 -8.19
C TYR A 264 18.84 9.50 -7.74
N ASP A 265 18.60 10.72 -8.17
CA ASP A 265 19.21 11.92 -7.64
C ASP A 265 18.34 12.46 -6.50
N PHE A 266 18.90 13.20 -5.55
CA PHE A 266 18.13 13.81 -4.47
C PHE A 266 18.81 15.07 -3.92
N ASP A 267 18.00 15.96 -3.40
CA ASP A 267 18.40 17.25 -2.92
C ASP A 267 19.00 17.27 -1.51
N GLY A 268 19.57 18.40 -1.12
CA GLY A 268 20.17 18.60 0.21
C GLY A 268 19.18 18.65 1.37
N GLY A 269 17.89 18.61 1.06
CA GLY A 269 16.77 18.68 1.99
C GLY A 269 15.73 19.73 1.57
N ALA A 270 14.79 20.04 2.43
CA ALA A 270 13.78 21.06 2.18
C ALA A 270 14.43 22.41 1.81
N PHE A 271 14.01 22.99 0.68
CA PHE A 271 14.53 24.25 0.12
C PHE A 271 16.04 24.29 -0.18
N SER A 272 16.68 23.13 -0.26
CA SER A 272 18.13 23.02 -0.41
C SER A 272 18.47 22.08 -1.56
N ASP A 273 18.98 22.67 -2.62
CA ASP A 273 19.42 22.04 -3.86
C ASP A 273 20.74 21.27 -3.72
N SER A 274 20.95 20.22 -4.51
CA SER A 274 22.21 19.47 -4.58
C SER A 274 22.38 18.70 -5.88
N GLU A 275 23.21 19.18 -6.79
CA GLU A 275 23.54 18.54 -8.07
C GLU A 275 24.38 17.23 -7.95
N VAL A 276 24.75 16.80 -6.75
CA VAL A 276 25.72 15.71 -6.56
C VAL A 276 25.24 14.55 -5.69
N ASN A 277 24.10 14.71 -5.04
CA ASN A 277 23.57 13.66 -4.19
C ASN A 277 22.91 12.57 -5.04
N THR A 278 23.28 11.33 -4.79
CA THR A 278 22.74 10.18 -5.52
C THR A 278 22.38 9.04 -4.58
N GLY A 279 21.32 8.31 -4.91
CA GLY A 279 20.89 7.15 -4.17
C GLY A 279 20.61 5.95 -5.08
N ASN A 280 20.75 4.76 -4.52
CA ASN A 280 20.34 3.53 -5.19
C ASN A 280 19.79 2.53 -4.19
N GLN A 281 18.87 1.68 -4.67
CA GLN A 281 18.37 0.55 -3.90
C GLN A 281 18.18 -0.66 -4.79
N GLU A 282 18.57 -1.83 -4.28
CA GLU A 282 18.36 -3.12 -4.92
C GLU A 282 17.70 -4.08 -3.94
N GLN A 283 16.77 -4.89 -4.42
CA GLN A 283 16.14 -5.95 -3.67
C GLN A 283 16.12 -7.24 -4.47
N LEU A 284 16.59 -8.31 -3.85
CA LEU A 284 16.46 -9.67 -4.37
C LEU A 284 15.60 -10.50 -3.42
N ARG A 285 14.57 -11.12 -3.98
CA ARG A 285 13.68 -12.01 -3.24
C ARG A 285 13.49 -13.32 -3.99
N VAL A 286 13.76 -14.43 -3.30
CA VAL A 286 13.61 -15.78 -3.84
C VAL A 286 12.79 -16.60 -2.87
N GLY A 287 11.84 -17.40 -3.37
CA GLY A 287 11.06 -18.26 -2.51
C GLY A 287 10.47 -19.48 -3.20
N VAL A 288 10.00 -20.41 -2.36
CA VAL A 288 9.36 -21.65 -2.76
C VAL A 288 8.15 -21.93 -1.88
N LYS A 289 7.10 -22.45 -2.49
CA LYS A 289 5.83 -22.79 -1.82
C LYS A 289 5.33 -24.16 -2.25
N PRO A 290 5.85 -25.26 -1.67
CA PRO A 290 5.22 -26.56 -1.77
C PRO A 290 3.87 -26.57 -1.04
N SER A 291 2.86 -27.16 -1.67
CA SER A 291 1.49 -27.23 -1.16
C SER A 291 0.94 -28.64 -1.28
N TYR A 292 0.24 -29.10 -0.25
CA TYR A 292 -0.43 -30.40 -0.19
C TYR A 292 -1.90 -30.22 0.18
N THR A 293 -2.78 -30.65 -0.72
CA THR A 293 -4.23 -30.64 -0.50
C THR A 293 -4.70 -32.04 -0.13
N TYR A 294 -5.42 -32.16 0.99
CA TYR A 294 -5.99 -33.39 1.48
C TYR A 294 -7.51 -33.25 1.71
N THR A 295 -8.21 -34.33 2.00
CA THR A 295 -9.68 -34.38 1.98
C THR A 295 -10.38 -33.28 2.80
N LYS A 296 -9.78 -32.85 3.93
CA LYS A 296 -10.36 -31.83 4.83
C LYS A 296 -9.47 -30.61 5.01
N GLY A 297 -8.54 -30.35 4.11
CA GLY A 297 -7.68 -29.20 4.30
C GLY A 297 -6.54 -29.07 3.32
N GLN A 298 -5.66 -28.14 3.66
CA GLN A 298 -4.48 -27.81 2.88
C GLN A 298 -3.33 -27.48 3.82
N LEU A 299 -2.16 -28.00 3.49
CA LEU A 299 -0.89 -27.68 4.14
C LEU A 299 0.04 -27.03 3.12
N TYR A 300 0.72 -25.96 3.48
CA TYR A 300 1.79 -25.42 2.67
C TYR A 300 2.95 -24.93 3.56
N LEU A 301 4.16 -24.95 3.00
CA LEU A 301 5.31 -24.23 3.53
C LEU A 301 5.59 -23.06 2.58
N LEU A 302 5.67 -21.84 3.10
CA LEU A 302 6.17 -20.68 2.37
C LEU A 302 7.57 -20.35 2.91
N ALA A 303 8.60 -20.58 2.09
CA ALA A 303 9.98 -20.31 2.43
C ALA A 303 10.54 -19.24 1.48
N ALA A 304 11.11 -18.17 2.02
CA ALA A 304 11.67 -17.09 1.23
C ALA A 304 12.90 -16.46 1.89
N VAL A 305 13.80 -15.95 1.07
CA VAL A 305 14.88 -15.04 1.45
C VAL A 305 14.66 -13.70 0.78
N ASN A 306 14.95 -12.63 1.50
CA ASN A 306 14.89 -11.26 1.02
C ASN A 306 16.19 -10.54 1.41
N SER A 307 16.85 -9.91 0.45
CA SER A 307 18.03 -9.08 0.65
C SER A 307 17.78 -7.72 0.03
N VAL A 308 17.98 -6.67 0.80
CA VAL A 308 17.88 -5.26 0.37
C VAL A 308 19.23 -4.62 0.55
N LYS A 309 19.73 -3.97 -0.49
CA LYS A 309 20.95 -3.15 -0.45
C LYS A 309 20.59 -1.72 -0.87
N ARG A 310 21.09 -0.77 -0.12
CA ARG A 310 20.85 0.65 -0.37
C ARG A 310 22.16 1.43 -0.20
N GLY A 311 22.45 2.30 -1.15
CA GLY A 311 23.60 3.21 -1.12
C GLY A 311 23.15 4.66 -1.24
N LEU A 312 23.80 5.56 -0.51
CA LEU A 312 23.63 6.99 -0.65
C LEU A 312 25.01 7.65 -0.74
N ASN A 313 25.15 8.58 -1.68
CA ASN A 313 26.26 9.54 -1.71
C ASN A 313 25.67 10.92 -1.43
N GLN A 314 26.05 11.53 -0.33
CA GLN A 314 25.49 12.81 0.13
C GLN A 314 26.59 13.84 0.36
N PHE A 315 26.42 15.02 -0.19
CA PHE A 315 27.35 16.11 0.03
C PHE A 315 27.28 16.62 1.47
N ASN A 316 28.43 16.66 2.12
CA ASN A 316 28.59 17.17 3.46
C ASN A 316 29.22 18.58 3.37
N SER A 317 28.42 19.59 3.64
CA SER A 317 28.86 21.01 3.56
C SER A 317 29.88 21.39 4.63
N PHE A 318 29.98 20.67 5.75
CA PHE A 318 30.96 20.95 6.81
C PHE A 318 32.36 20.46 6.44
N SER A 319 32.46 19.25 5.87
CA SER A 319 33.74 18.67 5.43
C SER A 319 34.09 19.02 3.99
N ASN A 320 33.12 19.52 3.21
CA ASN A 320 33.22 19.76 1.77
C ASN A 320 33.62 18.45 1.01
N THR A 321 33.05 17.34 1.44
CA THR A 321 33.27 16.00 0.86
C THR A 321 31.93 15.33 0.53
N LEU A 322 32.00 14.29 -0.30
CA LEU A 322 30.87 13.41 -0.56
C LEU A 322 30.93 12.23 0.43
N ASP A 323 29.99 12.18 1.36
CA ASP A 323 29.86 11.10 2.33
C ASP A 323 29.15 9.90 1.70
N ASN A 324 29.64 8.69 1.99
CA ASN A 324 29.07 7.44 1.48
C ASN A 324 28.36 6.69 2.61
N TYR A 325 27.14 6.23 2.34
CA TYR A 325 26.33 5.41 3.22
C TYR A 325 25.98 4.09 2.52
N GLN A 326 26.18 2.98 3.20
CA GLN A 326 25.84 1.65 2.71
C GLN A 326 24.97 0.92 3.73
N PHE A 327 23.88 0.34 3.28
CA PHE A 327 22.92 -0.37 4.11
C PHE A 327 22.59 -1.72 3.49
N GLU A 328 22.65 -2.78 4.27
CA GLU A 328 22.26 -4.12 3.84
C GLU A 328 21.36 -4.78 4.88
N GLY A 329 20.09 -5.04 4.51
CA GLY A 329 19.11 -5.75 5.30
C GLY A 329 18.83 -7.13 4.72
N ASN A 330 18.94 -8.18 5.55
CA ASN A 330 18.67 -9.56 5.12
C ASN A 330 17.56 -10.18 5.99
N SER A 331 16.72 -11.02 5.37
CA SER A 331 15.65 -11.74 6.05
C SER A 331 15.49 -13.15 5.49
N LEU A 332 15.34 -14.12 6.38
CA LEU A 332 14.83 -15.47 6.09
C LEU A 332 13.41 -15.57 6.67
N PHE A 333 12.48 -16.06 5.88
CA PHE A 333 11.08 -16.26 6.26
C PHE A 333 10.66 -17.70 5.97
N LEU A 334 10.18 -18.40 6.99
CA LEU A 334 9.59 -19.74 6.88
C LEU A 334 8.23 -19.74 7.56
N ASP A 335 7.17 -20.14 6.86
CA ASP A 335 5.80 -20.19 7.40
C ASP A 335 5.14 -21.51 6.99
N LEU A 336 5.05 -22.44 7.94
CA LEU A 336 4.33 -23.71 7.77
C LEU A 336 2.88 -23.50 8.22
N VAL A 337 1.94 -23.60 7.31
CA VAL A 337 0.53 -23.27 7.54
C VAL A 337 -0.35 -24.44 7.18
N ASN A 338 -1.23 -24.83 8.08
CA ASN A 338 -2.27 -25.83 7.85
C ASN A 338 -3.67 -25.23 8.06
N LYS A 339 -4.56 -25.44 7.10
CA LYS A 339 -5.99 -25.25 7.22
C LYS A 339 -6.66 -26.61 7.35
N TYR A 340 -7.48 -26.78 8.39
CA TYR A 340 -8.28 -27.99 8.59
C TYR A 340 -9.77 -27.65 8.75
N GLU A 341 -10.62 -28.32 7.99
CA GLU A 341 -12.07 -28.16 8.00
C GLU A 341 -12.70 -29.28 8.85
N PHE A 342 -13.05 -28.97 10.11
CA PHE A 342 -13.77 -29.92 10.99
C PHE A 342 -15.16 -30.22 10.42
N SER A 343 -15.81 -29.16 9.93
CA SER A 343 -17.13 -29.21 9.28
C SER A 343 -17.27 -28.01 8.33
N ASN A 344 -18.38 -27.93 7.60
CA ASN A 344 -18.70 -26.76 6.78
C ASN A 344 -18.81 -25.43 7.58
N GLN A 345 -18.90 -25.52 8.91
CA GLN A 345 -19.05 -24.36 9.80
C GLN A 345 -17.77 -24.02 10.54
N PHE A 346 -16.91 -24.98 10.83
CA PHE A 346 -15.72 -24.80 11.65
C PHE A 346 -14.44 -25.11 10.87
N GLN A 347 -13.53 -24.15 10.83
CA GLN A 347 -12.22 -24.27 10.21
C GLN A 347 -11.15 -23.83 11.22
N LEU A 348 -10.06 -24.57 11.30
CA LEU A 348 -8.86 -24.22 12.04
C LEU A 348 -7.76 -23.84 11.06
N ILE A 349 -7.13 -22.70 11.29
CA ILE A 349 -5.89 -22.32 10.66
C ILE A 349 -4.83 -22.35 11.77
N ALA A 350 -3.78 -23.12 11.57
CA ALA A 350 -2.68 -23.20 12.54
C ALA A 350 -1.35 -23.21 11.79
N GLY A 351 -0.35 -22.61 12.36
CA GLY A 351 0.97 -22.54 11.74
C GLY A 351 2.09 -22.26 12.72
N VAL A 352 3.30 -22.39 12.21
CA VAL A 352 4.54 -22.01 12.88
C VAL A 352 5.34 -21.16 11.91
N ASN A 353 5.65 -19.94 12.32
CA ASN A 353 6.44 -19.00 11.55
C ASN A 353 7.82 -18.85 12.20
N TYR A 354 8.89 -18.99 11.40
CA TYR A 354 10.27 -18.69 11.78
C TYR A 354 10.78 -17.55 10.92
N GLN A 355 11.40 -16.58 11.56
CA GLN A 355 12.06 -15.49 10.87
C GLN A 355 13.45 -15.25 11.46
N GLU A 356 14.39 -14.87 10.60
CA GLU A 356 15.72 -14.42 10.98
C GLU A 356 16.02 -13.15 10.19
N HIS A 357 16.56 -12.15 10.89
CA HIS A 357 16.83 -10.83 10.34
C HIS A 357 18.20 -10.34 10.74
N SER A 358 18.87 -9.62 9.84
CA SER A 358 20.15 -8.97 10.13
C SER A 358 20.25 -7.63 9.42
N ASN A 359 21.04 -6.71 10.01
CA ASN A 359 21.40 -5.42 9.46
C ASN A 359 22.92 -5.27 9.46
N GLN A 360 23.47 -4.90 8.31
CA GLN A 360 24.84 -4.43 8.18
C GLN A 360 24.79 -3.04 7.52
N SER A 361 25.36 -2.05 8.19
CA SER A 361 25.34 -0.67 7.69
C SER A 361 26.68 0.00 7.98
N GLU A 362 27.13 0.81 7.03
CA GLU A 362 28.32 1.63 7.15
C GLU A 362 27.95 3.07 6.76
N ASN A 363 28.32 4.01 7.64
CA ASN A 363 28.09 5.42 7.42
C ASN A 363 29.20 6.24 8.10
N PRO A 364 29.30 7.57 7.88
CA PRO A 364 30.33 8.42 8.49
C PRO A 364 30.33 8.43 10.02
N PHE A 365 29.25 7.99 10.68
CA PHE A 365 29.10 7.99 12.13
C PHE A 365 29.46 6.62 12.77
N GLY A 366 29.62 5.59 11.96
CA GLY A 366 29.99 4.26 12.44
C GLY A 366 29.50 3.11 11.56
N THR A 367 29.68 1.90 12.07
CA THR A 367 29.29 0.66 11.41
C THR A 367 28.34 -0.12 12.30
N ILE A 368 27.25 -0.62 11.73
CA ILE A 368 26.37 -1.63 12.34
C ILE A 368 26.79 -2.98 11.78
N ASP A 369 27.27 -3.87 12.67
CA ASP A 369 27.72 -5.20 12.28
C ASP A 369 26.58 -6.22 12.39
N LYS A 370 26.35 -6.99 11.33
CA LYS A 370 25.29 -8.02 11.28
C LYS A 370 25.47 -9.12 12.33
N GLU A 371 26.69 -9.37 12.84
CA GLU A 371 26.94 -10.34 13.91
C GLU A 371 26.36 -9.86 15.25
N VAL A 372 26.17 -8.56 15.44
CA VAL A 372 25.54 -7.93 16.60
C VAL A 372 24.10 -7.56 16.30
N ALA A 373 23.85 -6.91 15.16
CA ALA A 373 22.53 -6.45 14.75
C ALA A 373 21.77 -7.57 14.02
N ASN A 374 21.27 -8.52 14.78
CA ASN A 374 20.44 -9.61 14.29
C ASN A 374 19.43 -10.07 15.35
N PHE A 375 18.36 -10.68 14.90
CA PHE A 375 17.41 -11.39 15.76
C PHE A 375 16.72 -12.52 15.00
N ASN A 376 16.12 -13.43 15.76
CA ASN A 376 15.22 -14.45 15.24
C ASN A 376 13.95 -14.57 16.09
N THR A 377 12.90 -15.08 15.44
CA THR A 377 11.62 -15.38 16.08
C THR A 377 11.14 -16.77 15.69
N LEU A 378 10.43 -17.43 16.61
CA LEU A 378 9.72 -18.69 16.36
C LEU A 378 8.31 -18.57 16.94
N ASP A 379 7.31 -18.41 16.06
CA ASP A 379 6.00 -17.95 16.44
C ASP A 379 4.92 -18.98 16.07
N PRO A 380 4.49 -19.85 17.00
CA PRO A 380 3.29 -20.66 16.82
C PRO A 380 2.03 -19.78 16.88
N TYR A 381 1.08 -20.04 15.99
CA TYR A 381 -0.21 -19.35 15.95
C TYR A 381 -1.35 -20.26 15.54
N ALA A 382 -2.56 -19.90 15.97
CA ALA A 382 -3.77 -20.58 15.57
C ALA A 382 -4.95 -19.61 15.52
N SER A 383 -5.90 -19.87 14.61
CA SER A 383 -7.14 -19.12 14.44
C SER A 383 -8.28 -20.07 14.13
N LEU A 384 -9.36 -19.99 14.90
CA LEU A 384 -10.59 -20.75 14.72
C LEU A 384 -11.64 -19.87 14.02
N VAL A 385 -12.09 -20.29 12.87
CA VAL A 385 -13.12 -19.62 12.07
C VAL A 385 -14.42 -20.38 12.17
N TYR A 386 -15.51 -19.70 12.53
CA TYR A 386 -16.87 -20.20 12.56
C TYR A 386 -17.73 -19.47 11.54
N ILE A 387 -18.45 -20.20 10.69
CA ILE A 387 -19.36 -19.66 9.69
C ILE A 387 -20.72 -20.36 9.83
N SER A 388 -21.70 -19.62 10.34
CA SER A 388 -23.06 -20.13 10.55
C SER A 388 -23.91 -19.99 9.29
N LYS A 389 -24.85 -20.91 9.10
CA LYS A 389 -25.93 -20.77 8.12
C LYS A 389 -26.92 -19.62 8.44
N TYR A 390 -26.88 -19.09 9.64
CA TYR A 390 -27.73 -17.99 10.11
C TYR A 390 -27.11 -16.59 9.88
N GLY A 391 -26.03 -16.51 9.10
CA GLY A 391 -25.37 -15.22 8.78
C GLY A 391 -24.38 -14.73 9.83
N ILE A 392 -24.09 -15.51 10.86
CA ILE A 392 -23.06 -15.19 11.86
C ILE A 392 -21.73 -15.80 11.40
N SER A 393 -20.67 -15.00 11.41
CA SER A 393 -19.30 -15.48 11.22
C SER A 393 -18.42 -14.90 12.31
N ALA A 394 -17.58 -15.74 12.90
CA ALA A 394 -16.67 -15.33 13.97
C ALA A 394 -15.28 -15.90 13.72
N ASN A 395 -14.28 -15.18 14.14
CA ASN A 395 -12.90 -15.63 14.15
C ASN A 395 -12.28 -15.27 15.52
N VAL A 396 -11.55 -16.22 16.12
CA VAL A 396 -10.75 -15.99 17.31
C VAL A 396 -9.38 -16.61 17.11
N GLY A 397 -8.34 -15.83 17.30
CA GLY A 397 -6.97 -16.26 17.07
C GLY A 397 -6.00 -15.81 18.15
N GLY A 398 -4.84 -16.48 18.20
CA GLY A 398 -3.73 -16.13 19.06
C GLY A 398 -2.39 -16.54 18.45
N ARG A 399 -1.36 -15.77 18.76
CA ARG A 399 0.04 -16.00 18.38
C ARG A 399 0.94 -15.74 19.56
N LEU A 400 1.88 -16.62 19.78
CA LEU A 400 2.97 -16.42 20.72
C LEU A 400 4.22 -16.01 19.91
N ASN A 401 4.59 -14.74 19.99
CA ASN A 401 5.83 -14.26 19.38
C ASN A 401 6.97 -14.57 20.36
N MET A 402 7.84 -15.50 20.00
CA MET A 402 9.01 -15.88 20.80
C MET A 402 10.25 -15.23 20.16
N HIS A 403 10.62 -14.06 20.66
CA HIS A 403 11.71 -13.24 20.15
C HIS A 403 12.97 -13.48 21.00
N ASN A 404 14.12 -13.78 20.39
CA ASN A 404 15.35 -14.10 21.11
C ASN A 404 15.89 -12.95 21.99
N VAL A 405 15.53 -11.67 21.68
CA VAL A 405 15.96 -10.48 22.45
C VAL A 405 14.86 -10.06 23.45
N TYR A 406 13.59 -10.01 23.02
CA TYR A 406 12.48 -9.44 23.83
C TYR A 406 11.61 -10.50 24.53
N GLY A 407 11.99 -11.79 24.44
CA GLY A 407 11.22 -12.88 25.05
C GLY A 407 9.86 -13.10 24.39
N ASN A 408 8.92 -13.60 25.20
CA ASN A 408 7.63 -14.05 24.70
C ASN A 408 6.59 -12.93 24.79
N GLN A 409 5.92 -12.65 23.68
CA GLN A 409 4.80 -11.70 23.58
C GLN A 409 3.58 -12.42 22.99
N PHE A 410 2.47 -12.42 23.73
CA PHE A 410 1.22 -13.02 23.25
C PHE A 410 0.31 -11.95 22.65
N VAL A 411 -0.09 -12.14 21.40
CA VAL A 411 -1.08 -11.31 20.71
C VAL A 411 -2.30 -12.14 20.35
N TYR A 412 -3.48 -11.51 20.37
CA TYR A 412 -4.73 -12.18 20.09
C TYR A 412 -5.69 -11.26 19.32
N ASP A 413 -6.64 -11.87 18.64
CA ASP A 413 -7.74 -11.16 18.01
C ASP A 413 -9.06 -11.94 18.13
N GLY A 414 -10.14 -11.18 18.14
CA GLY A 414 -11.49 -11.69 17.99
C GLY A 414 -12.28 -10.78 17.08
N ASN A 415 -12.96 -11.36 16.08
CA ASN A 415 -13.83 -10.59 15.21
C ASN A 415 -15.14 -11.33 14.93
N LEU A 416 -16.20 -10.54 14.76
CA LEU A 416 -17.56 -11.01 14.56
C LEU A 416 -18.20 -10.26 13.40
N ALA A 417 -18.84 -10.97 12.50
CA ALA A 417 -19.73 -10.44 11.48
C ALA A 417 -21.11 -11.04 11.63
N TYR A 418 -22.16 -10.23 11.49
CA TYR A 418 -23.53 -10.67 11.47
C TYR A 418 -24.30 -10.06 10.29
N ALA A 419 -24.66 -10.88 9.32
CA ALA A 419 -25.54 -10.49 8.24
C ALA A 419 -27.01 -10.47 8.74
N VAL A 420 -27.44 -9.28 9.22
CA VAL A 420 -28.82 -9.07 9.74
C VAL A 420 -29.87 -9.10 8.62
N VAL A 421 -29.46 -8.73 7.41
CA VAL A 421 -30.24 -8.87 6.19
C VAL A 421 -29.36 -9.60 5.18
N LYS A 422 -29.87 -10.66 4.59
CA LYS A 422 -29.17 -11.42 3.56
C LYS A 422 -30.18 -12.06 2.61
N ASP A 423 -30.54 -11.31 1.59
CA ASP A 423 -31.36 -11.79 0.49
C ASP A 423 -30.78 -11.37 -0.87
N ASP A 424 -31.41 -11.76 -1.97
CA ASP A 424 -30.94 -11.48 -3.32
C ASP A 424 -30.86 -9.96 -3.64
N ASN A 425 -31.65 -9.14 -2.94
CA ASN A 425 -31.72 -7.71 -3.19
C ASN A 425 -30.90 -6.88 -2.19
N ALA A 426 -30.76 -7.34 -0.94
CA ALA A 426 -30.14 -6.56 0.11
C ALA A 426 -29.23 -7.42 0.99
N THR A 427 -28.14 -6.83 1.39
CA THR A 427 -27.27 -7.38 2.45
C THR A 427 -26.94 -6.24 3.41
N VAL A 428 -27.17 -6.47 4.70
CA VAL A 428 -26.70 -5.56 5.76
C VAL A 428 -25.89 -6.41 6.74
N LYS A 429 -24.62 -6.11 6.86
CA LYS A 429 -23.66 -6.81 7.72
C LYS A 429 -23.18 -5.85 8.81
N LEU A 430 -23.36 -6.23 10.05
CA LEU A 430 -22.69 -5.62 11.20
C LEU A 430 -21.34 -6.30 11.39
N LEU A 431 -20.32 -5.56 11.74
CA LEU A 431 -18.99 -6.09 12.02
C LEU A 431 -18.41 -5.45 13.27
N THR A 432 -17.63 -6.23 14.01
CA THR A 432 -16.82 -5.74 15.11
C THR A 432 -15.56 -6.56 15.25
N SER A 433 -14.48 -5.93 15.67
CA SER A 433 -13.23 -6.61 15.97
C SER A 433 -12.51 -5.97 17.16
N TYR A 434 -11.81 -6.81 17.92
CA TYR A 434 -10.81 -6.39 18.88
C TYR A 434 -9.52 -7.17 18.62
N SER A 435 -8.41 -6.48 18.54
CA SER A 435 -7.15 -7.11 18.18
C SER A 435 -5.96 -6.37 18.80
N THR A 436 -4.93 -7.15 19.10
CA THR A 436 -3.67 -6.68 19.66
C THR A 436 -2.53 -6.86 18.64
N ALA A 437 -1.50 -6.04 18.77
CA ALA A 437 -0.31 -6.15 17.97
C ALA A 437 0.96 -5.92 18.79
N PHE A 438 2.06 -6.39 18.25
CA PHE A 438 3.41 -6.25 18.77
C PHE A 438 4.34 -5.81 17.65
N ILE A 439 5.24 -4.86 17.92
CA ILE A 439 6.26 -4.42 16.97
C ILE A 439 7.61 -4.36 17.71
N ALA A 440 8.56 -5.16 17.28
CA ALA A 440 9.92 -5.09 17.79
C ALA A 440 10.61 -3.80 17.31
N PRO A 441 11.50 -3.19 18.11
CA PRO A 441 12.40 -2.14 17.63
C PRO A 441 13.17 -2.61 16.40
N SER A 442 13.47 -1.71 15.47
CA SER A 442 14.33 -2.05 14.33
C SER A 442 15.79 -2.25 14.76
N LEU A 443 16.53 -3.02 13.98
CA LEU A 443 17.96 -3.19 14.22
C LEU A 443 18.72 -1.86 14.10
N TYR A 444 18.24 -0.93 13.26
CA TYR A 444 18.79 0.41 13.19
C TYR A 444 18.55 1.19 14.50
N GLN A 445 17.30 1.22 15.00
CA GLN A 445 16.95 1.92 16.24
C GLN A 445 17.69 1.40 17.47
N LEU A 446 18.12 0.15 17.46
CA LEU A 446 18.88 -0.46 18.55
C LEU A 446 20.39 -0.19 18.46
N TYR A 447 20.96 -0.31 17.25
CA TYR A 447 22.41 -0.46 17.08
C TYR A 447 23.08 0.67 16.29
N ASP A 448 22.33 1.69 15.83
CA ASP A 448 22.97 2.85 15.19
C ASP A 448 23.95 3.53 16.16
N GLY A 449 25.16 3.82 15.70
CA GLY A 449 26.24 4.31 16.56
C GLY A 449 26.01 5.71 17.13
N TYR A 450 25.10 6.50 16.51
CA TYR A 450 24.80 7.86 16.94
C TYR A 450 23.48 7.97 17.70
N SER A 451 22.44 7.32 17.21
CA SER A 451 21.06 7.50 17.70
C SER A 451 20.47 6.23 18.33
N GLY A 452 21.18 5.09 18.26
CA GLY A 452 20.69 3.80 18.72
C GLY A 452 20.47 3.75 20.23
N ASN A 453 19.45 2.97 20.65
CA ASN A 453 19.14 2.75 22.06
C ASN A 453 18.75 1.27 22.27
N ILE A 454 19.64 0.53 22.95
CA ILE A 454 19.43 -0.89 23.26
C ILE A 454 18.37 -1.16 24.34
N ASP A 455 17.97 -0.11 25.09
CA ASP A 455 16.98 -0.20 26.17
C ASP A 455 15.54 0.01 25.66
N LEU A 456 15.34 0.17 24.35
CA LEU A 456 14.02 0.32 23.75
C LEU A 456 13.12 -0.88 24.05
N LYS A 457 11.89 -0.57 24.44
CA LYS A 457 10.83 -1.56 24.60
C LYS A 457 10.05 -1.74 23.30
N PRO A 458 9.55 -2.94 23.02
CA PRO A 458 8.65 -3.16 21.90
C PRO A 458 7.38 -2.34 22.02
N GLU A 459 6.87 -1.88 20.87
CA GLU A 459 5.56 -1.25 20.79
C GLU A 459 4.46 -2.29 20.93
N THR A 460 3.40 -1.96 21.66
CA THR A 460 2.17 -2.75 21.72
C THR A 460 0.99 -1.89 21.28
N ASN A 461 0.05 -2.50 20.57
CA ASN A 461 -1.10 -1.81 20.02
C ASN A 461 -2.38 -2.60 20.29
N GLU A 462 -3.44 -1.90 20.68
CA GLU A 462 -4.79 -2.42 20.83
C GLU A 462 -5.71 -1.67 19.89
N THR A 463 -6.51 -2.39 19.11
CA THR A 463 -7.46 -1.80 18.16
C THR A 463 -8.84 -2.37 18.36
N PHE A 464 -9.84 -1.50 18.57
CA PHE A 464 -11.25 -1.82 18.55
C PHE A 464 -11.91 -1.22 17.32
N GLU A 465 -12.79 -1.99 16.67
CA GLU A 465 -13.52 -1.57 15.49
C GLU A 465 -14.97 -2.00 15.58
N VAL A 466 -15.87 -1.14 15.08
CA VAL A 466 -17.28 -1.48 14.88
C VAL A 466 -17.75 -0.81 13.58
N GLY A 467 -18.55 -1.53 12.81
CA GLY A 467 -19.01 -0.99 11.54
C GLY A 467 -20.24 -1.68 10.97
N VAL A 468 -20.71 -1.10 9.89
CA VAL A 468 -21.82 -1.63 9.09
C VAL A 468 -21.45 -1.55 7.61
N ASP A 469 -21.66 -2.66 6.90
CA ASP A 469 -21.62 -2.73 5.43
C ASP A 469 -23.03 -3.02 4.93
N ALA A 470 -23.53 -2.19 4.03
CA ALA A 470 -24.83 -2.34 3.41
C ALA A 470 -24.70 -2.40 1.89
N ARG A 471 -25.42 -3.34 1.26
CA ARG A 471 -25.56 -3.41 -0.19
C ARG A 471 -27.05 -3.54 -0.53
N TYR A 472 -27.49 -2.77 -1.51
CA TYR A 472 -28.83 -2.93 -2.06
C TYR A 472 -28.75 -3.13 -3.57
N LYS A 473 -29.11 -4.35 -4.02
CA LYS A 473 -28.91 -4.83 -5.40
C LYS A 473 -27.47 -4.57 -5.85
N ASP A 474 -27.29 -4.23 -7.11
CA ASP A 474 -25.98 -3.91 -7.69
C ASP A 474 -25.75 -2.41 -7.82
N TRP A 475 -26.71 -1.59 -7.36
CA TRP A 475 -26.63 -0.15 -7.60
C TRP A 475 -26.18 0.68 -6.38
N LEU A 476 -26.23 0.14 -5.15
CA LEU A 476 -25.80 0.86 -3.95
C LEU A 476 -24.99 -0.06 -3.04
N SER A 477 -23.83 0.39 -2.64
CA SER A 477 -23.12 -0.13 -1.48
C SER A 477 -22.62 1.01 -0.61
N ALA A 478 -22.69 0.85 0.71
CA ALA A 478 -22.23 1.82 1.69
C ALA A 478 -21.60 1.10 2.88
N GLY A 479 -20.51 1.64 3.39
CA GLY A 479 -19.81 1.18 4.58
C GLY A 479 -19.55 2.34 5.52
N LEU A 480 -19.70 2.09 6.81
CA LEU A 480 -19.33 2.99 7.90
C LEU A 480 -18.57 2.19 8.95
N VAL A 481 -17.40 2.67 9.35
CA VAL A 481 -16.56 2.05 10.36
C VAL A 481 -16.09 3.12 11.34
N TYR A 482 -16.26 2.87 12.62
CA TYR A 482 -15.56 3.55 13.70
C TYR A 482 -14.41 2.68 14.18
N PHE A 483 -13.26 3.28 14.46
CA PHE A 483 -12.12 2.62 15.05
C PHE A 483 -11.54 3.43 16.21
N ASN A 484 -10.96 2.72 17.17
CA ASN A 484 -10.17 3.28 18.25
C ASN A 484 -8.91 2.44 18.42
N ARG A 485 -7.76 3.10 18.46
CA ARG A 485 -6.44 2.50 18.58
C ARG A 485 -5.68 3.13 19.75
N LYS A 486 -5.08 2.29 20.58
CA LYS A 486 -4.18 2.68 21.66
C LYS A 486 -2.82 2.08 21.43
N GLU A 487 -1.79 2.86 21.58
CA GLU A 487 -0.41 2.46 21.40
C GLU A 487 0.41 2.79 22.64
N VAL A 488 1.14 1.79 23.12
CA VAL A 488 2.03 1.91 24.29
C VAL A 488 3.45 1.60 23.85
N ASN A 489 4.42 2.35 24.37
CA ASN A 489 5.82 2.29 24.01
C ASN A 489 6.10 2.61 22.53
N ALA A 490 5.34 3.50 21.91
CA ALA A 490 5.63 4.02 20.58
C ALA A 490 7.09 4.46 20.49
N ILE A 491 7.85 3.93 19.54
CA ILE A 491 9.27 4.28 19.38
C ILE A 491 9.38 5.57 18.58
N ILE A 492 10.10 6.51 19.14
CA ILE A 492 10.22 7.87 18.66
C ILE A 492 11.69 8.30 18.70
N TYR A 493 12.05 9.24 17.86
CA TYR A 493 13.33 9.91 17.94
C TYR A 493 13.21 11.15 18.85
N ASP A 494 13.92 11.17 19.97
CA ASP A 494 13.99 12.33 20.88
C ASP A 494 15.12 13.25 20.44
N ASN A 495 14.76 14.40 20.00
CA ASN A 495 15.69 15.38 19.47
C ASN A 495 16.38 16.23 20.54
N THR A 496 16.00 16.05 21.81
CA THR A 496 16.72 16.66 22.93
C THR A 496 17.92 15.79 23.28
N THR A 497 17.73 14.48 23.26
CA THR A 497 18.78 13.49 23.59
C THR A 497 19.48 12.94 22.35
N TYR A 498 18.95 13.20 21.14
CA TYR A 498 19.41 12.66 19.85
C TYR A 498 19.39 11.14 19.79
N THR A 499 18.49 10.49 20.53
CA THR A 499 18.36 9.02 20.58
C THR A 499 16.90 8.59 20.43
N TYR A 500 16.71 7.31 20.10
CA TYR A 500 15.37 6.72 20.10
C TYR A 500 14.87 6.48 21.52
N GLY A 501 13.60 6.77 21.79
CA GLY A 501 12.92 6.57 23.07
C GLY A 501 11.54 5.94 22.89
N ASN A 502 10.87 5.63 24.01
CA ASN A 502 9.49 5.13 24.00
C ASN A 502 8.50 6.19 24.49
N SER A 503 7.34 6.26 23.83
CA SER A 503 6.23 7.18 24.14
C SER A 503 4.89 6.45 24.03
N SER A 504 3.80 7.18 23.88
CA SER A 504 2.46 6.65 23.61
C SER A 504 1.80 7.46 22.50
N SER A 505 0.84 6.85 21.81
CA SER A 505 0.07 7.51 20.75
C SER A 505 -1.29 6.84 20.65
N ASP A 506 -2.35 7.63 20.68
CA ASP A 506 -3.72 7.14 20.51
C ASP A 506 -4.31 7.72 19.24
N ALA A 507 -5.21 6.99 18.60
CA ALA A 507 -5.97 7.48 17.45
C ALA A 507 -7.38 6.91 17.43
N ASN A 508 -8.34 7.72 17.08
CA ASN A 508 -9.71 7.29 16.80
C ASN A 508 -10.21 7.95 15.53
N GLY A 509 -11.24 7.37 14.90
CA GLY A 509 -11.74 7.95 13.68
C GLY A 509 -12.92 7.21 13.07
N ILE A 510 -13.39 7.79 11.97
CA ILE A 510 -14.54 7.29 11.21
C ILE A 510 -14.15 7.19 9.74
N GLU A 511 -14.48 6.06 9.12
CA GLU A 511 -14.38 5.86 7.67
C GLU A 511 -15.77 5.65 7.08
N ILE A 512 -16.09 6.41 6.03
CA ILE A 512 -17.32 6.26 5.25
C ILE A 512 -16.93 5.92 3.82
N GLN A 513 -17.55 4.93 3.22
CA GLN A 513 -17.39 4.57 1.82
C GLN A 513 -18.75 4.36 1.17
N THR A 514 -18.92 4.88 -0.03
CA THR A 514 -20.17 4.72 -0.79
C THR A 514 -19.87 4.49 -2.25
N LYS A 515 -20.59 3.56 -2.86
CA LYS A 515 -20.57 3.31 -4.30
C LYS A 515 -22.01 3.26 -4.80
N VAL A 516 -22.31 4.08 -5.80
CA VAL A 516 -23.62 4.17 -6.44
C VAL A 516 -23.46 3.87 -7.93
N VAL A 517 -24.25 2.95 -8.45
CA VAL A 517 -24.28 2.55 -9.87
C VAL A 517 -25.69 2.82 -10.42
N PRO A 518 -26.03 4.08 -10.75
CA PRO A 518 -27.38 4.45 -11.17
C PRO A 518 -27.84 3.72 -12.43
N ASN A 519 -26.90 3.38 -13.29
CA ASN A 519 -27.13 2.65 -14.55
C ASN A 519 -25.84 1.94 -15.00
N SER A 520 -25.90 1.24 -16.13
CA SER A 520 -24.79 0.40 -16.63
C SER A 520 -23.56 1.19 -17.11
N PHE A 521 -23.67 2.49 -17.32
CA PHE A 521 -22.56 3.31 -17.83
C PHE A 521 -22.00 4.30 -16.80
N LEU A 522 -22.61 4.45 -15.64
CA LEU A 522 -22.21 5.42 -14.61
C LEU A 522 -21.99 4.74 -13.27
N THR A 523 -20.84 4.96 -12.65
CA THR A 523 -20.55 4.63 -11.26
C THR A 523 -20.03 5.87 -10.55
N VAL A 524 -20.53 6.12 -9.35
CA VAL A 524 -20.05 7.19 -8.46
C VAL A 524 -19.53 6.54 -7.20
N ASN A 525 -18.30 6.86 -6.84
CA ASN A 525 -17.64 6.38 -5.62
C ASN A 525 -17.33 7.59 -4.75
N ALA A 526 -17.51 7.48 -3.45
CA ALA A 526 -17.07 8.50 -2.50
C ALA A 526 -16.55 7.83 -1.23
N SER A 527 -15.51 8.38 -0.66
CA SER A 527 -14.98 8.00 0.64
C SER A 527 -14.60 9.22 1.45
N TYR A 528 -14.88 9.16 2.74
CA TYR A 528 -14.50 10.19 3.69
C TYR A 528 -13.83 9.54 4.89
N THR A 529 -12.77 10.15 5.36
CA THR A 529 -12.04 9.71 6.56
C THR A 529 -11.89 10.90 7.49
N TYR A 530 -12.22 10.69 8.74
CA TYR A 530 -11.90 11.58 9.86
C TYR A 530 -11.01 10.84 10.84
N ILE A 531 -9.90 11.45 11.25
CA ILE A 531 -8.95 10.89 12.22
C ILE A 531 -8.66 11.96 13.27
N ASP A 532 -8.81 11.58 14.52
CA ASP A 532 -8.39 12.34 15.68
C ASP A 532 -7.23 11.59 16.36
N ARG A 533 -6.10 12.28 16.60
CA ARG A 533 -4.87 11.71 17.13
C ARG A 533 -4.46 12.45 18.38
N ASP A 534 -4.13 11.69 19.41
CA ASP A 534 -3.44 12.18 20.61
C ASP A 534 -1.97 11.71 20.51
N VAL A 535 -1.13 12.59 20.03
CA VAL A 535 0.32 12.35 19.84
C VAL A 535 1.08 13.51 20.43
N LEU A 536 2.33 13.27 20.84
CA LEU A 536 3.23 14.37 21.20
C LEU A 536 3.42 15.29 19.99
N GLU A 537 3.53 16.58 20.21
CA GLU A 537 3.64 17.63 19.15
C GLU A 537 4.71 17.32 18.12
N ASP A 538 5.83 16.73 18.55
CA ASP A 538 6.94 16.30 17.70
C ASP A 538 6.61 15.14 16.73
N PHE A 539 5.39 14.59 16.76
CA PHE A 539 4.94 13.42 15.98
C PHE A 539 3.83 13.71 14.98
N ASN A 540 3.68 14.95 14.60
CA ASN A 540 2.74 15.28 13.55
C ASN A 540 3.32 14.85 12.19
N ASP A 541 3.02 13.61 11.78
CA ASP A 541 3.56 12.93 10.60
C ASP A 541 2.84 13.33 9.30
N TYR A 542 2.49 14.59 9.11
CA TYR A 542 1.76 15.07 7.92
C TYR A 542 0.39 14.40 7.70
N ILE A 543 -0.19 13.75 8.71
CA ILE A 543 -1.45 13.02 8.57
C ILE A 543 -2.62 14.00 8.70
N PRO A 544 -3.46 14.15 7.66
CA PRO A 544 -4.60 15.05 7.72
C PRO A 544 -5.70 14.51 8.63
N ALA A 545 -6.34 15.38 9.43
CA ALA A 545 -7.52 15.00 10.21
C ALA A 545 -8.71 14.63 9.30
N ASN A 546 -8.79 15.22 8.10
CA ASN A 546 -9.91 15.03 7.18
C ASN A 546 -9.41 14.74 5.76
N LYS A 547 -9.99 13.73 5.12
CA LYS A 547 -9.73 13.41 3.72
C LYS A 547 -11.00 12.96 3.01
N LEU A 548 -11.31 13.59 1.88
CA LEU A 548 -12.41 13.24 0.99
C LEU A 548 -11.86 12.79 -0.36
N VAL A 549 -12.30 11.63 -0.85
CA VAL A 549 -12.04 11.18 -2.22
C VAL A 549 -13.39 10.89 -2.88
N ALA A 550 -13.61 11.44 -4.06
CA ALA A 550 -14.81 11.20 -4.86
C ALA A 550 -14.43 10.85 -6.29
N GLY A 551 -15.01 9.82 -6.85
CA GLY A 551 -14.75 9.33 -8.19
C GLY A 551 -16.01 9.18 -9.02
N ILE A 552 -15.93 9.47 -10.30
CA ILE A 552 -16.99 9.23 -11.29
C ILE A 552 -16.41 8.40 -12.42
N ASP A 553 -16.93 7.19 -12.58
CA ASP A 553 -16.58 6.29 -13.68
C ASP A 553 -17.68 6.32 -14.74
N VAL A 554 -17.32 6.54 -15.98
CA VAL A 554 -18.25 6.58 -17.12
C VAL A 554 -17.79 5.55 -18.17
N THR A 555 -18.67 4.60 -18.48
CA THR A 555 -18.45 3.57 -19.51
C THR A 555 -19.54 3.70 -20.58
N PRO A 556 -19.48 4.72 -21.46
CA PRO A 556 -20.57 5.04 -22.38
C PRO A 556 -20.79 3.95 -23.42
N PHE A 557 -19.77 3.19 -23.76
CA PHE A 557 -19.81 1.98 -24.58
C PHE A 557 -18.81 0.94 -24.07
N LYS A 558 -18.98 -0.30 -24.51
CA LYS A 558 -18.22 -1.48 -24.06
C LYS A 558 -16.68 -1.28 -24.06
N ASN A 559 -16.18 -0.47 -24.97
CA ASN A 559 -14.74 -0.32 -25.22
C ASN A 559 -14.13 0.95 -24.62
N ALA A 560 -14.93 1.87 -24.08
CA ALA A 560 -14.47 3.14 -23.55
C ALA A 560 -14.74 3.23 -22.04
N PHE A 561 -13.75 3.69 -21.30
CA PHE A 561 -13.83 3.97 -19.87
C PHE A 561 -13.21 5.33 -19.59
N PHE A 562 -13.90 6.14 -18.82
CA PHE A 562 -13.46 7.43 -18.34
C PHE A 562 -13.62 7.48 -16.82
N ASN A 563 -12.66 8.04 -16.14
CA ASN A 563 -12.71 8.27 -14.69
C ASN A 563 -12.30 9.71 -14.38
N PHE A 564 -13.01 10.33 -13.48
CA PHE A 564 -12.62 11.57 -12.81
C PHE A 564 -12.48 11.25 -11.32
N THR A 565 -11.35 11.61 -10.72
CA THR A 565 -11.10 11.43 -9.29
C THR A 565 -10.77 12.78 -8.66
N TYR A 566 -11.59 13.22 -7.74
CA TYR A 566 -11.37 14.41 -6.92
C TYR A 566 -10.88 14.00 -5.53
N ARG A 567 -9.86 14.68 -5.04
CA ARG A 567 -9.33 14.53 -3.68
C ARG A 567 -9.30 15.90 -3.02
N ASN A 568 -9.79 15.94 -1.78
CA ASN A 568 -9.61 17.07 -0.86
C ASN A 568 -8.90 16.53 0.38
N VAL A 569 -7.75 17.10 0.69
CA VAL A 569 -6.92 16.76 1.85
C VAL A 569 -6.93 17.95 2.77
N GLY A 570 -7.33 17.75 4.03
CA GLY A 570 -7.41 18.79 5.03
C GLY A 570 -6.05 19.36 5.39
N GLU A 571 -6.04 20.44 6.14
CA GLU A 571 -4.82 21.03 6.70
C GLU A 571 -4.05 20.03 7.54
N ARG A 572 -2.71 20.21 7.57
CA ARG A 572 -1.77 19.39 8.34
C ARG A 572 -0.80 20.31 9.04
N THR A 573 -0.40 19.95 10.23
CA THR A 573 0.60 20.69 10.99
C THR A 573 1.88 19.86 11.05
N ILE A 574 3.02 20.50 10.89
CA ILE A 574 4.34 19.92 11.11
C ILE A 574 5.08 20.76 12.13
N PHE A 575 5.93 20.12 12.91
CA PHE A 575 6.77 20.81 13.90
C PHE A 575 8.12 21.18 13.28
N ASP A 576 8.41 22.49 13.16
CA ASP A 576 9.71 22.97 12.66
C ASP A 576 10.72 23.11 13.80
N ARG A 577 11.40 22.02 14.06
CA ARG A 577 12.35 21.92 15.16
C ARG A 577 13.55 22.85 15.02
N TYR A 578 14.08 22.98 13.83
CA TYR A 578 15.37 23.64 13.59
C TYR A 578 15.25 25.07 13.08
N GLY A 579 14.02 25.58 12.94
CA GLY A 579 13.79 26.89 12.32
C GLY A 579 14.16 26.93 10.85
N SER A 580 14.11 25.77 10.20
CA SER A 580 14.40 25.67 8.75
C SER A 580 13.40 26.48 7.93
N PHE A 581 12.26 26.81 8.52
CA PHE A 581 11.09 27.39 7.86
C PHE A 581 10.54 28.63 8.55
N GLY A 582 11.12 29.03 9.67
CA GLY A 582 10.67 30.17 10.46
C GLY A 582 11.37 30.25 11.80
N THR A 583 10.63 30.17 12.89
CA THR A 583 11.17 30.13 14.24
C THR A 583 11.33 28.69 14.71
N ALA A 584 12.53 28.30 15.13
CA ALA A 584 12.78 26.97 15.67
C ALA A 584 11.83 26.63 16.83
N GLY A 585 11.21 25.44 16.79
CA GLY A 585 10.28 24.98 17.81
C GLY A 585 8.84 25.49 17.64
N GLU A 586 8.47 26.00 16.47
CA GLU A 586 7.10 26.39 16.14
C GLU A 586 6.46 25.42 15.12
N ASP A 587 5.12 25.37 15.15
CA ASP A 587 4.34 24.63 14.19
C ASP A 587 4.25 25.36 12.86
N VAL A 588 4.41 24.62 11.76
CA VAL A 588 4.13 25.07 10.39
C VAL A 588 2.84 24.45 9.92
N LEU A 589 1.88 25.28 9.52
CA LEU A 589 0.62 24.86 8.96
C LEU A 589 0.76 24.66 7.44
N LEU A 590 0.52 23.43 6.98
CA LEU A 590 0.32 23.13 5.58
C LEU A 590 -1.18 23.27 5.24
N GLU A 591 -1.50 24.12 4.30
CA GLU A 591 -2.87 24.40 3.91
C GLU A 591 -3.56 23.17 3.30
N GLN A 592 -4.89 23.13 3.38
CA GLN A 592 -5.68 22.13 2.66
C GLN A 592 -5.49 22.29 1.15
N TYR A 593 -5.56 21.20 0.41
CA TYR A 593 -5.46 21.22 -1.04
C TYR A 593 -6.49 20.35 -1.75
N GLN A 594 -6.69 20.60 -3.04
CA GLN A 594 -7.68 19.92 -3.88
C GLN A 594 -7.04 19.50 -5.20
N VAL A 595 -7.16 18.24 -5.53
CA VAL A 595 -6.61 17.67 -6.77
C VAL A 595 -7.73 17.00 -7.55
N LEU A 596 -7.81 17.28 -8.84
CA LEU A 596 -8.70 16.60 -9.79
C LEU A 596 -7.88 15.86 -10.83
N ASP A 597 -8.04 14.55 -10.92
CA ASP A 597 -7.41 13.68 -11.91
C ASP A 597 -8.42 13.18 -12.93
N PHE A 598 -7.96 12.92 -14.14
CA PHE A 598 -8.73 12.32 -15.22
C PHE A 598 -7.99 11.12 -15.80
N MET A 599 -8.74 10.08 -16.15
CA MET A 599 -8.25 8.90 -16.84
C MET A 599 -9.20 8.49 -17.97
N ALA A 600 -8.65 8.01 -19.08
CA ALA A 600 -9.38 7.44 -20.18
C ALA A 600 -8.70 6.18 -20.71
N ASN A 601 -9.49 5.14 -20.98
CA ASN A 601 -9.05 3.91 -21.63
C ASN A 601 -9.95 3.60 -22.82
N TYR A 602 -9.36 3.25 -23.97
CA TYR A 602 -10.11 2.85 -25.16
C TYR A 602 -9.55 1.56 -25.73
N LYS A 603 -10.40 0.53 -25.81
CA LYS A 603 -10.05 -0.80 -26.31
C LYS A 603 -10.42 -0.94 -27.77
N VAL A 604 -9.51 -1.47 -28.60
CA VAL A 604 -9.71 -1.82 -30.00
C VAL A 604 -9.31 -3.27 -30.24
N LEU A 605 -9.62 -3.81 -31.41
CA LEU A 605 -9.29 -5.17 -31.81
C LEU A 605 -9.71 -6.21 -30.74
N GLU A 606 -11.00 -6.15 -30.33
CA GLU A 606 -11.59 -7.01 -29.30
C GLU A 606 -10.88 -6.99 -27.94
N GLY A 607 -10.09 -5.94 -27.68
CA GLY A 607 -9.36 -5.75 -26.43
C GLY A 607 -7.88 -6.14 -26.49
N SER A 608 -7.39 -6.65 -27.63
CA SER A 608 -5.96 -6.92 -27.84
C SER A 608 -5.09 -5.67 -27.81
N VAL A 609 -5.68 -4.51 -28.08
CA VAL A 609 -5.01 -3.21 -28.03
C VAL A 609 -5.82 -2.27 -27.13
N THR A 610 -5.16 -1.63 -26.17
CA THR A 610 -5.76 -0.60 -25.31
C THR A 610 -4.93 0.66 -25.38
N PHE A 611 -5.53 1.77 -25.78
CA PHE A 611 -4.96 3.10 -25.61
C PHE A 611 -5.41 3.66 -24.28
N PHE A 612 -4.53 4.31 -23.55
CA PHE A 612 -4.88 4.99 -22.32
C PHE A 612 -4.23 6.38 -22.23
N MET A 613 -4.88 7.25 -21.48
CA MET A 613 -4.33 8.55 -21.11
C MET A 613 -4.70 8.87 -19.66
N ALA A 614 -3.81 9.57 -18.99
CA ALA A 614 -4.02 10.14 -17.67
C ALA A 614 -3.69 11.63 -17.71
N ALA A 615 -4.46 12.43 -16.96
CA ALA A 615 -4.14 13.81 -16.66
C ALA A 615 -4.28 13.97 -15.14
N THR A 616 -3.20 14.31 -14.48
CA THR A 616 -3.16 14.50 -13.02
C THR A 616 -3.13 15.98 -12.69
N ASN A 617 -3.71 16.33 -11.54
CA ASN A 617 -3.81 17.71 -11.06
C ASN A 617 -4.35 18.67 -12.15
N LEU A 618 -5.53 18.36 -12.72
CA LEU A 618 -6.17 19.19 -13.77
C LEU A 618 -6.38 20.64 -13.35
N LEU A 619 -6.55 20.88 -12.04
CA LEU A 619 -6.73 22.22 -11.49
C LEU A 619 -5.43 23.02 -11.48
N ASN A 620 -4.29 22.37 -11.69
CA ASN A 620 -2.94 22.93 -11.57
C ASN A 620 -2.71 23.59 -10.21
N GLU A 621 -3.21 22.95 -9.16
CA GLU A 621 -3.04 23.40 -7.77
C GLU A 621 -1.56 23.34 -7.41
N ASP A 622 -1.01 24.43 -6.90
CA ASP A 622 0.29 24.47 -6.23
C ASP A 622 0.05 24.29 -4.74
N TYR A 623 0.68 23.29 -4.12
CA TYR A 623 0.49 22.96 -2.71
C TYR A 623 1.69 22.20 -2.16
N ASP A 624 1.88 22.23 -0.85
CA ASP A 624 2.93 21.47 -0.20
C ASP A 624 2.37 20.11 0.30
N ASP A 625 2.78 19.00 -0.31
CA ASP A 625 2.52 17.66 0.20
C ASP A 625 3.54 17.29 1.28
N VAL A 626 4.80 17.65 1.03
CA VAL A 626 5.91 17.66 1.99
C VAL A 626 6.51 19.06 1.98
N PHE A 627 6.64 19.68 3.13
CA PHE A 627 7.09 21.05 3.23
C PHE A 627 8.52 21.23 2.71
N GLY A 628 8.71 22.22 1.84
CA GLY A 628 10.00 22.52 1.23
C GLY A 628 10.38 21.63 0.05
N TYR A 629 9.45 20.76 -0.40
CA TYR A 629 9.62 19.92 -1.57
C TYR A 629 8.57 20.22 -2.63
N GLU A 630 8.96 20.07 -3.90
CA GLU A 630 8.09 20.32 -5.03
C GLU A 630 6.98 19.26 -5.15
N THR A 631 5.83 19.71 -5.60
CA THR A 631 4.73 18.82 -6.01
C THR A 631 4.45 18.93 -7.50
N ARG A 632 4.01 17.81 -8.07
CA ARG A 632 3.61 17.76 -9.48
C ARG A 632 2.38 18.63 -9.74
N GLY A 633 2.52 19.60 -10.62
CA GLY A 633 1.43 20.37 -11.18
C GLY A 633 0.56 19.54 -12.14
N ARG A 634 -0.03 20.17 -13.14
CA ARG A 634 -0.80 19.49 -14.17
C ARG A 634 0.11 18.69 -15.10
N ASN A 635 -0.01 17.37 -15.06
CA ASN A 635 0.79 16.45 -15.86
C ASN A 635 -0.08 15.54 -16.72
N PHE A 636 0.46 15.08 -17.83
CA PHE A 636 -0.22 14.23 -18.80
C PHE A 636 0.60 12.98 -19.07
N LYS A 637 -0.07 11.85 -19.28
CA LYS A 637 0.55 10.58 -19.69
C LYS A 637 -0.33 9.91 -20.74
N VAL A 638 0.27 9.40 -21.79
CA VAL A 638 -0.40 8.58 -22.81
C VAL A 638 0.32 7.26 -22.97
N GLY A 639 -0.42 6.21 -23.26
CA GLY A 639 0.20 4.91 -23.43
C GLY A 639 -0.63 3.93 -24.23
N LEU A 640 0.01 2.82 -24.54
CA LEU A 640 -0.49 1.71 -25.33
C LEU A 640 -0.22 0.39 -24.60
N ARG A 641 -1.24 -0.48 -24.53
CA ARG A 641 -1.11 -1.87 -24.06
C ARG A 641 -1.51 -2.81 -25.19
N LEU A 642 -0.64 -3.79 -25.45
CA LEU A 642 -0.87 -4.91 -26.36
C LEU A 642 -1.03 -6.19 -25.54
N GLN A 643 -1.99 -7.06 -25.92
CA GLN A 643 -2.23 -8.35 -25.27
C GLN A 643 -2.54 -9.42 -26.32
N PHE A 644 -1.98 -10.62 -26.17
CA PHE A 644 -2.23 -11.77 -27.05
C PHE A 644 -2.30 -13.09 -26.29
#